data_a681300a97d44a915681260a5fa36235
#
_entry.id   a681300a97d44a915681260a5fa36235
#
_cell.length_a   1.000
_cell.length_b   1.000
_cell.length_c   1.000
_cell.angle_alpha   90.00
_cell.angle_beta   90.00
_cell.angle_gamma   90.00
#
_symmetry.space_group_name_H-M   'P 1'
#
loop_
_entity.id
_entity.type
_entity.pdbx_description
1 polymer ?
#
loop_
_entity_poly.entity_id
_entity_poly.type
_entity_poly.pdbx_seq_one_letter_code
_entity_poly.pdbx_strand_id
1 'polypeptide(L)'
;MDDNYQVCFTPSGRQYKGEFGDTLLQVAQDAGVAIRSLCGGYGQCHQCWIEVSEGEHSKFGVKCDPENVTAVTRLEKQLIADNPTYKGKRLACQSCIQGDLVIDVPEESQEHKAYISKKNAKQNYSVASSISLFDCNLEESTLDENPSASENLLAQLEKQGVKASIDFNLLASLQPLIHSSKGKLTVAVRDKNQIVATYPQGKHQIFGGAIDIGSTTLALYVYDLKDGKLVYESSAMNPQIRFGEDLMSRVSYVMMNKGGDEKLTAAVRGKITEMLHDACENLETEWDKLLEVVLVGNPIMHHIFFGISPVELGQAPFTLSIRSWLDVDAKDLSLDLYPKTRLSFFPLIAGHVGADTAAAYLSQIDIMHSKTTLLVDIGTNAEIMLSKEGKVYATSSPTGPAFEGAEISSGVRATYGAIERVRIDKETLKVRFKVIGCDAWSDEPNFELVKMKAVGICGSGIIEAIVALAEAGIIDQSGLFVESVAPELFSKKGNTSRFLLVDQGDKSIYIEQVDIRSIQLAKAALSAGVSILMDYLDCDHFDKILLAGAFGAHLDARYVALLDIIPTSTAEKIVSVGNAAGIGASAALLDINKRQTIIEAVEKVVKIETATEPRFQEFFVDAMKFSVSPVKQQATKKVRRRKRVS
;
A
#
# COMPACT_ATOMS: atom_id res chain seq x y z
N MET A 1 -24.86 1.39 35.20
CA MET A 1 -24.07 0.60 34.23
C MET A 1 -23.48 1.64 33.34
N ASP A 2 -22.16 1.60 33.11
CA ASP A 2 -21.56 2.56 32.19
C ASP A 2 -22.06 2.20 30.77
N ASP A 3 -23.00 3.02 30.27
CA ASP A 3 -23.59 2.83 28.93
C ASP A 3 -22.69 3.37 27.81
N ASN A 4 -21.36 3.26 28.03
CA ASN A 4 -20.34 3.66 27.06
C ASN A 4 -19.84 2.47 26.26
N TYR A 5 -19.93 2.57 24.93
CA TYR A 5 -19.50 1.55 23.97
C TYR A 5 -18.26 2.00 23.19
N GLN A 6 -17.40 1.02 22.90
CA GLN A 6 -16.21 1.27 22.11
C GLN A 6 -16.57 1.33 20.61
N VAL A 7 -16.28 2.44 19.97
CA VAL A 7 -16.45 2.61 18.51
C VAL A 7 -15.08 2.84 17.87
N CYS A 8 -14.72 1.96 16.94
CA CYS A 8 -13.47 2.02 16.20
C CYS A 8 -13.74 2.37 14.75
N PHE A 9 -13.03 3.33 14.20
CA PHE A 9 -13.21 3.78 12.82
C PHE A 9 -12.02 3.32 11.95
N THR A 10 -12.33 2.62 10.87
CA THR A 10 -11.36 2.30 9.82
C THR A 10 -11.64 3.15 8.58
N PRO A 11 -10.64 3.49 7.78
CA PRO A 11 -9.22 3.15 7.89
C PRO A 11 -8.39 4.08 8.79
N SER A 12 -9.02 4.94 9.59
CA SER A 12 -8.30 5.92 10.41
C SER A 12 -7.64 5.32 11.68
N GLY A 13 -8.10 4.12 12.12
CA GLY A 13 -7.69 3.49 13.37
C GLY A 13 -8.13 4.22 14.63
N ARG A 14 -8.93 5.29 14.50
CA ARG A 14 -9.39 6.09 15.64
C ARG A 14 -10.43 5.36 16.45
N GLN A 15 -10.33 5.49 17.76
CA GLN A 15 -11.24 4.87 18.72
C GLN A 15 -11.87 5.95 19.61
N TYR A 16 -13.14 5.76 19.94
CA TYR A 16 -13.89 6.66 20.80
C TYR A 16 -14.90 5.87 21.64
N LYS A 17 -15.21 6.36 22.82
CA LYS A 17 -16.28 5.81 23.66
C LYS A 17 -17.52 6.65 23.46
N GLY A 18 -18.50 6.11 22.76
CA GLY A 18 -19.80 6.74 22.57
C GLY A 18 -20.85 6.22 23.55
N GLU A 19 -21.89 6.99 23.77
CA GLU A 19 -23.01 6.61 24.62
C GLU A 19 -24.09 5.89 23.81
N PHE A 20 -24.91 5.07 24.47
CA PHE A 20 -26.06 4.44 23.85
C PHE A 20 -26.98 5.48 23.21
N GLY A 21 -27.27 5.33 21.92
CA GLY A 21 -28.15 6.25 21.18
C GLY A 21 -27.45 7.41 20.49
N ASP A 22 -26.13 7.62 20.69
CA ASP A 22 -25.36 8.59 19.93
C ASP A 22 -25.35 8.21 18.45
N THR A 23 -25.42 9.22 17.56
CA THR A 23 -25.29 8.96 16.13
C THR A 23 -23.83 8.68 15.77
N LEU A 24 -23.60 7.72 14.88
CA LEU A 24 -22.25 7.39 14.42
C LEU A 24 -21.56 8.57 13.74
N LEU A 25 -22.30 9.51 13.16
CA LEU A 25 -21.74 10.75 12.62
C LEU A 25 -21.18 11.64 13.73
N GLN A 26 -21.90 11.82 14.83
CA GLN A 26 -21.42 12.63 15.96
C GLN A 26 -20.19 11.99 16.58
N VAL A 27 -20.25 10.69 16.84
CA VAL A 27 -19.11 9.95 17.42
C VAL A 27 -17.88 9.96 16.50
N ALA A 28 -18.08 9.89 15.18
CA ALA A 28 -16.99 10.06 14.22
C ALA A 28 -16.35 11.45 14.32
N GLN A 29 -17.16 12.51 14.43
CA GLN A 29 -16.68 13.89 14.59
C GLN A 29 -15.90 14.07 15.89
N ASP A 30 -16.40 13.51 16.99
CA ASP A 30 -15.75 13.56 18.31
C ASP A 30 -14.43 12.75 18.32
N ALA A 31 -14.39 11.63 17.58
CA ALA A 31 -13.18 10.87 17.32
C ALA A 31 -12.20 11.57 16.36
N GLY A 32 -12.60 12.70 15.76
CA GLY A 32 -11.83 13.41 14.74
C GLY A 32 -11.79 12.68 13.39
N VAL A 33 -12.79 11.85 13.10
CA VAL A 33 -12.96 11.18 11.79
C VAL A 33 -13.90 12.01 10.94
N ALA A 34 -13.37 12.56 9.85
CA ALA A 34 -14.12 13.43 8.95
C ALA A 34 -14.95 12.62 7.96
N ILE A 35 -16.25 12.47 8.24
CA ILE A 35 -17.23 11.87 7.32
C ILE A 35 -17.98 13.00 6.60
N ARG A 36 -18.13 12.87 5.27
CA ARG A 36 -18.88 13.84 4.45
C ARG A 36 -20.31 13.99 4.97
N SER A 37 -20.68 15.20 5.36
CA SER A 37 -22.00 15.51 5.89
C SER A 37 -22.40 16.95 5.58
N LEU A 38 -22.67 17.25 4.30
CA LEU A 38 -23.04 18.61 3.85
C LEU A 38 -24.31 19.14 4.51
N CYS A 39 -25.21 18.25 4.91
CA CYS A 39 -26.46 18.65 5.59
C CYS A 39 -26.33 18.73 7.12
N GLY A 40 -25.12 18.57 7.69
CA GLY A 40 -24.94 18.64 9.14
C GLY A 40 -25.67 17.55 9.95
N GLY A 41 -25.93 16.39 9.36
CA GLY A 41 -26.57 15.25 10.04
C GLY A 41 -28.10 15.13 9.83
N TYR A 42 -28.71 16.02 9.05
CA TYR A 42 -30.17 16.03 8.83
C TYR A 42 -30.69 14.96 7.83
N GLY A 43 -29.85 14.05 7.35
CA GLY A 43 -30.25 12.97 6.44
C GLY A 43 -30.65 13.43 5.02
N GLN A 44 -30.26 14.64 4.58
CA GLN A 44 -30.70 15.21 3.31
C GLN A 44 -29.68 15.07 2.17
N CYS A 45 -28.37 15.04 2.49
CA CYS A 45 -27.33 15.00 1.47
C CYS A 45 -26.94 13.59 1.02
N HIS A 46 -27.27 12.58 1.79
CA HIS A 46 -26.98 11.16 1.54
C HIS A 46 -25.51 10.85 1.26
N GLN A 47 -24.56 11.55 1.91
CA GLN A 47 -23.13 11.41 1.65
C GLN A 47 -22.34 10.72 2.78
N CYS A 48 -22.95 10.49 3.94
CA CYS A 48 -22.29 9.94 5.12
C CYS A 48 -22.43 8.41 5.22
N TRP A 49 -22.25 7.70 4.10
CA TRP A 49 -22.32 6.26 4.09
C TRP A 49 -21.15 5.63 4.85
N ILE A 50 -21.43 4.60 5.63
CA ILE A 50 -20.48 3.80 6.39
C ILE A 50 -20.84 2.32 6.25
N GLU A 51 -19.89 1.45 6.54
CA GLU A 51 -20.12 0.02 6.66
C GLU A 51 -19.86 -0.44 8.10
N VAL A 52 -20.74 -1.25 8.65
CA VAL A 52 -20.56 -1.87 9.96
C VAL A 52 -19.85 -3.20 9.75
N SER A 53 -18.68 -3.37 10.37
CA SER A 53 -17.95 -4.63 10.34
C SER A 53 -18.65 -5.66 11.21
N GLU A 54 -18.37 -6.94 10.98
CA GLU A 54 -18.93 -8.06 11.73
C GLU A 54 -17.82 -8.98 12.22
N GLY A 55 -17.89 -9.42 13.46
CA GLY A 55 -16.98 -10.41 14.03
C GLY A 55 -16.07 -9.86 15.14
N GLU A 56 -15.06 -10.64 15.52
CA GLU A 56 -14.09 -10.27 16.56
C GLU A 56 -12.88 -9.59 15.94
N HIS A 57 -12.59 -8.40 16.44
CA HIS A 57 -11.46 -7.56 16.03
C HIS A 57 -10.43 -7.48 17.16
N SER A 58 -9.48 -8.41 17.19
CA SER A 58 -8.51 -8.57 18.27
C SER A 58 -7.68 -7.32 18.54
N LYS A 59 -7.31 -6.58 17.51
CA LYS A 59 -6.52 -5.34 17.63
C LYS A 59 -7.24 -4.28 18.47
N PHE A 60 -8.56 -4.22 18.36
CA PHE A 60 -9.38 -3.24 19.08
C PHE A 60 -9.98 -3.81 20.36
N GLY A 61 -9.90 -5.13 20.57
CA GLY A 61 -10.56 -5.83 21.66
C GLY A 61 -12.09 -5.75 21.58
N VAL A 62 -12.65 -5.60 20.38
CA VAL A 62 -14.07 -5.38 20.12
C VAL A 62 -14.66 -6.58 19.38
N LYS A 63 -15.82 -7.03 19.87
CA LYS A 63 -16.70 -7.94 19.12
C LYS A 63 -17.83 -7.11 18.52
N CYS A 64 -17.79 -6.93 17.21
CA CYS A 64 -18.77 -6.15 16.47
C CYS A 64 -19.89 -7.05 15.92
N ASP A 65 -21.12 -6.67 16.23
CA ASP A 65 -22.32 -7.29 15.68
C ASP A 65 -23.13 -6.24 14.91
N PRO A 66 -23.66 -6.54 13.70
CA PRO A 66 -24.56 -5.63 13.00
C PRO A 66 -25.78 -5.20 13.79
N GLU A 67 -26.19 -5.95 14.82
CA GLU A 67 -27.27 -5.58 15.74
C GLU A 67 -26.84 -4.52 16.77
N ASN A 68 -25.55 -4.25 16.90
CA ASN A 68 -25.02 -3.18 17.78
C ASN A 68 -25.26 -1.77 17.23
N VAL A 69 -26.00 -1.64 16.15
CA VAL A 69 -26.45 -0.38 15.57
C VAL A 69 -27.95 -0.43 15.29
N THR A 70 -28.62 0.70 15.36
CA THR A 70 -30.07 0.81 15.12
C THR A 70 -30.48 0.21 13.77
N ALA A 71 -31.70 -0.33 13.68
CA ALA A 71 -32.23 -0.94 12.44
C ALA A 71 -32.22 0.04 11.25
N VAL A 72 -32.12 -0.52 10.04
CA VAL A 72 -32.12 0.24 8.77
C VAL A 72 -33.39 1.09 8.65
N THR A 73 -33.23 2.39 8.50
CA THR A 73 -34.33 3.35 8.40
C THR A 73 -35.12 3.23 7.10
N ARG A 74 -36.31 3.84 7.05
CA ARG A 74 -37.12 3.88 5.82
C ARG A 74 -36.40 4.63 4.69
N LEU A 75 -35.69 5.70 5.03
CA LEU A 75 -34.89 6.47 4.06
C LEU A 75 -33.77 5.61 3.46
N GLU A 76 -32.99 4.94 4.29
CA GLU A 76 -31.92 4.06 3.81
C GLU A 76 -32.44 2.94 2.91
N LYS A 77 -33.57 2.31 3.27
CA LYS A 77 -34.22 1.29 2.42
C LYS A 77 -34.60 1.80 1.06
N GLN A 78 -35.10 3.03 0.97
CA GLN A 78 -35.45 3.67 -0.29
C GLN A 78 -34.18 3.95 -1.12
N LEU A 79 -33.14 4.54 -0.53
CA LEU A 79 -31.88 4.86 -1.19
C LEU A 79 -31.15 3.60 -1.71
N ILE A 80 -31.19 2.50 -0.93
CA ILE A 80 -30.63 1.20 -1.34
C ILE A 80 -31.45 0.60 -2.52
N ALA A 81 -32.77 0.80 -2.53
CA ALA A 81 -33.60 0.34 -3.64
C ALA A 81 -33.33 1.13 -4.93
N ASP A 82 -33.10 2.46 -4.79
CA ASP A 82 -32.79 3.34 -5.90
C ASP A 82 -31.36 3.13 -6.44
N ASN A 83 -30.40 2.75 -5.56
CA ASN A 83 -29.04 2.43 -5.95
C ASN A 83 -28.49 1.22 -5.14
N PRO A 84 -28.41 0.04 -5.78
CA PRO A 84 -27.96 -1.20 -5.15
C PRO A 84 -26.52 -1.18 -4.64
N THR A 85 -25.67 -0.23 -5.06
CA THR A 85 -24.28 -0.09 -4.55
C THR A 85 -24.22 0.28 -3.06
N TYR A 86 -25.33 0.75 -2.50
CA TYR A 86 -25.46 1.03 -1.07
C TYR A 86 -25.93 -0.17 -0.24
N LYS A 87 -26.10 -1.33 -0.83
CA LYS A 87 -26.48 -2.55 -0.11
C LYS A 87 -25.43 -2.91 0.94
N GLY A 88 -25.86 -3.06 2.20
CA GLY A 88 -24.96 -3.31 3.33
C GLY A 88 -24.39 -2.05 3.98
N LYS A 89 -24.53 -0.88 3.35
CA LYS A 89 -24.08 0.40 3.92
C LYS A 89 -25.18 1.05 4.77
N ARG A 90 -24.76 1.95 5.67
CA ARG A 90 -25.61 2.72 6.58
C ARG A 90 -25.29 4.21 6.48
N LEU A 91 -26.26 5.05 6.71
CA LEU A 91 -26.02 6.50 6.87
C LEU A 91 -25.59 6.81 8.31
N ALA A 92 -24.35 7.27 8.51
CA ALA A 92 -23.79 7.56 9.84
C ALA A 92 -24.67 8.51 10.66
N CYS A 93 -25.32 9.46 10.01
CA CYS A 93 -26.24 10.40 10.66
C CYS A 93 -27.61 9.80 11.05
N GLN A 94 -27.95 8.62 10.55
CA GLN A 94 -29.22 7.92 10.82
C GLN A 94 -29.01 6.64 11.62
N SER A 95 -27.78 6.32 11.97
CA SER A 95 -27.39 5.10 12.67
C SER A 95 -26.90 5.44 14.06
N CYS A 96 -27.50 4.86 15.10
CA CYS A 96 -27.14 5.11 16.48
C CYS A 96 -26.53 3.86 17.13
N ILE A 97 -25.63 4.08 18.09
CA ILE A 97 -24.91 3.07 18.86
C ILE A 97 -25.85 2.29 19.75
N GLN A 98 -25.72 0.95 19.73
CA GLN A 98 -26.41 0.02 20.64
C GLN A 98 -25.44 -1.01 21.28
N GLY A 99 -24.17 -0.96 20.92
CA GLY A 99 -23.13 -1.84 21.41
C GLY A 99 -21.76 -1.45 20.84
N ASP A 100 -20.73 -2.26 21.10
CA ASP A 100 -19.40 -2.05 20.56
C ASP A 100 -19.36 -2.20 19.03
N LEU A 101 -18.69 -1.30 18.34
CA LEU A 101 -18.71 -1.21 16.88
C LEU A 101 -17.31 -1.03 16.27
N VAL A 102 -17.14 -1.65 15.12
CA VAL A 102 -16.06 -1.31 14.17
C VAL A 102 -16.71 -0.81 12.87
N ILE A 103 -16.44 0.45 12.55
CA ILE A 103 -17.07 1.17 11.45
C ILE A 103 -16.03 1.44 10.37
N ASP A 104 -16.29 0.97 9.16
CA ASP A 104 -15.53 1.36 7.99
C ASP A 104 -16.14 2.61 7.34
N VAL A 105 -15.30 3.60 7.07
CA VAL A 105 -15.67 4.83 6.35
C VAL A 105 -15.17 4.70 4.92
N PRO A 106 -16.04 4.37 3.95
CA PRO A 106 -15.65 4.21 2.55
C PRO A 106 -15.03 5.49 1.99
N GLU A 107 -14.19 5.36 0.97
CA GLU A 107 -13.46 6.47 0.37
C GLU A 107 -14.39 7.60 -0.12
N GLU A 108 -15.53 7.25 -0.70
CA GLU A 108 -16.55 8.21 -1.18
C GLU A 108 -17.18 9.02 -0.05
N SER A 109 -17.17 8.50 1.17
CA SER A 109 -17.73 9.17 2.37
C SER A 109 -16.68 9.94 3.17
N GLN A 110 -15.39 9.83 2.84
CA GLN A 110 -14.35 10.58 3.51
C GLN A 110 -14.34 12.04 3.03
N GLU A 111 -14.28 12.99 3.95
CA GLU A 111 -14.19 14.42 3.61
C GLU A 111 -12.82 14.76 2.99
N HIS A 112 -11.78 14.06 3.43
CA HIS A 112 -10.43 14.19 2.91
C HIS A 112 -10.04 12.90 2.21
N LYS A 113 -9.97 12.96 0.87
CA LYS A 113 -9.48 11.83 0.09
C LYS A 113 -8.00 11.58 0.39
N ALA A 114 -7.63 10.32 0.60
CA ALA A 114 -6.23 9.95 0.71
C ALA A 114 -5.49 10.38 -0.57
N TYR A 115 -4.33 11.04 -0.40
CA TYR A 115 -3.46 11.37 -1.53
C TYR A 115 -2.62 10.13 -1.85
N ILE A 116 -3.09 9.32 -2.78
CA ILE A 116 -2.40 8.11 -3.19
C ILE A 116 -1.49 8.46 -4.37
N SER A 117 -0.19 8.58 -4.10
CA SER A 117 0.82 8.85 -5.12
C SER A 117 1.66 7.60 -5.36
N LYS A 118 1.10 6.63 -6.07
CA LYS A 118 1.85 5.48 -6.61
C LYS A 118 2.01 5.64 -8.14
N LYS A 119 2.53 6.79 -8.59
CA LYS A 119 2.84 6.99 -10.01
C LYS A 119 4.11 6.25 -10.37
N ASN A 120 4.05 5.42 -11.41
CA ASN A 120 5.25 4.86 -12.02
C ASN A 120 5.99 5.95 -12.78
N ALA A 121 7.31 6.03 -12.56
CA ALA A 121 8.17 6.76 -13.49
C ALA A 121 8.01 6.12 -14.89
N LYS A 122 7.88 6.94 -15.94
CA LYS A 122 7.86 6.45 -17.32
C LYS A 122 9.12 5.62 -17.57
N GLN A 123 8.97 4.31 -17.62
CA GLN A 123 10.05 3.39 -17.96
C GLN A 123 9.80 2.83 -19.37
N ASN A 124 10.88 2.70 -20.12
CA ASN A 124 10.85 1.97 -21.38
C ASN A 124 11.11 0.49 -21.07
N TYR A 125 10.10 -0.35 -21.26
CA TYR A 125 10.21 -1.79 -21.09
C TYR A 125 10.59 -2.45 -22.40
N SER A 126 11.39 -3.53 -22.34
CA SER A 126 11.46 -4.49 -23.44
C SER A 126 10.12 -5.23 -23.52
N VAL A 127 9.62 -5.45 -24.72
CA VAL A 127 8.35 -6.15 -24.90
C VAL A 127 8.63 -7.52 -25.50
N ALA A 128 8.36 -8.55 -24.71
CA ALA A 128 8.33 -9.95 -25.11
C ALA A 128 7.11 -10.60 -24.44
N SER A 129 5.92 -10.17 -24.88
CA SER A 129 4.63 -10.58 -24.29
C SER A 129 4.43 -12.10 -24.41
N SER A 130 3.79 -12.70 -23.41
CA SER A 130 3.31 -14.08 -23.48
C SER A 130 2.21 -14.26 -24.53
N ILE A 131 1.52 -13.19 -24.92
CA ILE A 131 0.41 -13.19 -25.90
C ILE A 131 0.91 -12.70 -27.24
N SER A 132 0.60 -13.47 -28.29
CA SER A 132 0.86 -13.09 -29.67
C SER A 132 -0.43 -13.18 -30.49
N LEU A 133 -0.62 -12.28 -31.45
CA LEU A 133 -1.78 -12.27 -32.35
C LEU A 133 -1.38 -12.86 -33.70
N PHE A 134 -2.22 -13.73 -34.24
CA PHE A 134 -2.05 -14.37 -35.54
C PHE A 134 -3.31 -14.19 -36.38
N ASP A 135 -3.14 -13.71 -37.62
CA ASP A 135 -4.21 -13.66 -38.57
C ASP A 135 -4.36 -15.01 -39.29
N CYS A 136 -5.55 -15.57 -39.26
CA CYS A 136 -5.92 -16.83 -39.85
C CYS A 136 -7.01 -16.65 -40.89
N ASN A 137 -6.79 -17.15 -42.11
CA ASN A 137 -7.80 -17.19 -43.13
C ASN A 137 -8.20 -18.66 -43.34
N LEU A 138 -9.39 -19.00 -42.84
CA LEU A 138 -9.93 -20.35 -42.91
C LEU A 138 -10.54 -20.57 -44.30
N GLU A 139 -10.18 -21.68 -44.94
CA GLU A 139 -10.76 -22.09 -46.20
C GLU A 139 -12.18 -22.61 -45.99
N GLU A 140 -13.09 -22.33 -46.92
CA GLU A 140 -14.43 -22.89 -46.88
C GLU A 140 -14.37 -24.42 -47.05
N SER A 141 -15.02 -25.15 -46.15
CA SER A 141 -15.11 -26.61 -46.24
C SER A 141 -15.96 -26.99 -47.45
N THR A 142 -15.53 -28.00 -48.19
CA THR A 142 -16.26 -28.59 -49.30
C THR A 142 -16.78 -29.99 -48.90
N LEU A 143 -17.59 -30.60 -49.74
CA LEU A 143 -18.08 -31.96 -49.48
C LEU A 143 -16.95 -33.02 -49.52
N ASP A 144 -15.91 -32.75 -50.30
CA ASP A 144 -14.78 -33.65 -50.45
C ASP A 144 -13.66 -33.42 -49.44
N GLU A 145 -13.51 -32.15 -49.00
CA GLU A 145 -12.57 -31.74 -47.96
C GLU A 145 -13.29 -30.96 -46.86
N ASN A 146 -13.58 -31.67 -45.77
CA ASN A 146 -14.39 -31.09 -44.67
C ASN A 146 -13.68 -31.25 -43.31
N PRO A 147 -12.54 -30.57 -43.07
CA PRO A 147 -11.94 -30.55 -41.74
C PRO A 147 -12.86 -29.84 -40.77
N SER A 148 -12.82 -30.22 -39.49
CA SER A 148 -13.54 -29.46 -38.45
C SER A 148 -13.00 -28.03 -38.34
N ALA A 149 -13.83 -27.12 -37.86
CA ALA A 149 -13.45 -25.71 -37.67
C ALA A 149 -12.17 -25.56 -36.82
N SER A 150 -12.01 -26.39 -35.79
CA SER A 150 -10.81 -26.39 -34.97
C SER A 150 -9.57 -26.93 -35.70
N GLU A 151 -9.71 -28.02 -36.48
CA GLU A 151 -8.60 -28.56 -37.26
C GLU A 151 -8.11 -27.55 -38.30
N ASN A 152 -9.04 -26.90 -39.02
CA ASN A 152 -8.70 -25.85 -40.00
C ASN A 152 -7.96 -24.67 -39.30
N LEU A 153 -8.45 -24.21 -38.16
CA LEU A 153 -7.80 -23.13 -37.41
C LEU A 153 -6.40 -23.52 -36.94
N LEU A 154 -6.24 -24.71 -36.35
CA LEU A 154 -4.94 -25.20 -35.88
C LEU A 154 -3.96 -25.39 -37.03
N ALA A 155 -4.42 -25.89 -38.20
CA ALA A 155 -3.57 -26.03 -39.40
C ALA A 155 -3.10 -24.66 -39.91
N GLN A 156 -3.91 -23.62 -39.85
CA GLN A 156 -3.50 -22.26 -40.22
C GLN A 156 -2.45 -21.69 -39.26
N LEU A 157 -2.54 -21.99 -37.97
CA LEU A 157 -1.53 -21.60 -36.95
C LEU A 157 -0.23 -22.41 -37.15
N GLU A 158 -0.33 -23.73 -37.47
CA GLU A 158 0.85 -24.56 -37.73
C GLU A 158 1.62 -24.10 -38.97
N LYS A 159 0.94 -23.66 -40.03
CA LYS A 159 1.58 -23.00 -41.19
C LYS A 159 2.39 -21.76 -40.80
N GLN A 160 2.04 -21.09 -39.71
CA GLN A 160 2.75 -19.94 -39.15
C GLN A 160 3.77 -20.32 -38.07
N GLY A 161 4.03 -21.62 -37.89
CA GLY A 161 5.02 -22.15 -36.94
C GLY A 161 4.54 -22.24 -35.51
N VAL A 162 3.22 -22.19 -35.27
CA VAL A 162 2.60 -22.20 -33.93
C VAL A 162 1.82 -23.51 -33.74
N LYS A 163 2.27 -24.35 -32.78
CA LYS A 163 1.53 -25.53 -32.32
C LYS A 163 0.71 -25.17 -31.08
N ALA A 164 -0.54 -24.86 -31.30
CA ALA A 164 -1.43 -24.47 -30.21
C ALA A 164 -2.51 -25.53 -29.95
N SER A 165 -3.08 -25.48 -28.73
CA SER A 165 -4.32 -26.16 -28.37
C SER A 165 -5.45 -25.15 -28.26
N ILE A 166 -6.68 -25.60 -28.49
CA ILE A 166 -7.88 -24.77 -28.31
C ILE A 166 -8.59 -25.19 -27.00
N ASP A 167 -8.97 -24.19 -26.21
CA ASP A 167 -9.75 -24.45 -25.00
C ASP A 167 -11.21 -24.79 -25.34
N PHE A 168 -11.81 -25.70 -24.58
CA PHE A 168 -13.21 -26.13 -24.78
C PHE A 168 -14.18 -24.94 -24.81
N ASN A 169 -13.97 -23.93 -23.98
CA ASN A 169 -14.85 -22.76 -23.89
C ASN A 169 -14.87 -21.91 -25.18
N LEU A 170 -13.81 -21.99 -25.99
CA LEU A 170 -13.74 -21.26 -27.28
C LEU A 170 -14.46 -21.99 -28.42
N LEU A 171 -14.63 -23.31 -28.29
CA LEU A 171 -15.27 -24.10 -29.34
C LEU A 171 -16.72 -23.69 -29.58
N ALA A 172 -17.45 -23.31 -28.52
CA ALA A 172 -18.85 -22.88 -28.64
C ALA A 172 -19.05 -21.61 -29.48
N SER A 173 -18.08 -20.69 -29.45
CA SER A 173 -18.11 -19.42 -30.18
C SER A 173 -17.41 -19.48 -31.55
N LEU A 174 -16.62 -20.54 -31.81
CA LEU A 174 -15.74 -20.60 -32.98
C LEU A 174 -16.53 -20.61 -34.30
N GLN A 175 -17.51 -21.50 -34.47
CA GLN A 175 -18.29 -21.57 -35.72
C GLN A 175 -19.13 -20.33 -36.01
N PRO A 176 -19.88 -19.76 -35.03
CA PRO A 176 -20.56 -18.47 -35.20
C PRO A 176 -19.62 -17.36 -35.64
N LEU A 177 -18.41 -17.31 -35.05
CA LEU A 177 -17.39 -16.31 -35.40
C LEU A 177 -16.85 -16.53 -36.83
N ILE A 178 -16.53 -17.75 -37.22
CA ILE A 178 -16.09 -18.09 -38.57
C ILE A 178 -17.12 -17.64 -39.61
N HIS A 179 -18.39 -17.96 -39.33
CA HIS A 179 -19.48 -17.59 -40.24
C HIS A 179 -19.62 -16.07 -40.37
N SER A 180 -19.66 -15.33 -39.23
CA SER A 180 -19.81 -13.87 -39.23
C SER A 180 -18.62 -13.13 -39.85
N SER A 181 -17.41 -13.64 -39.67
CA SER A 181 -16.16 -13.06 -40.18
C SER A 181 -15.77 -13.56 -41.57
N LYS A 182 -16.58 -14.43 -42.19
CA LYS A 182 -16.29 -15.09 -43.48
C LYS A 182 -14.93 -15.79 -43.48
N GLY A 183 -14.63 -16.54 -42.42
CA GLY A 183 -13.39 -17.30 -42.24
C GLY A 183 -12.16 -16.47 -41.91
N LYS A 184 -12.25 -15.15 -41.76
CA LYS A 184 -11.13 -14.26 -41.46
C LYS A 184 -11.06 -13.94 -39.98
N LEU A 185 -10.09 -14.50 -39.28
CA LEU A 185 -9.94 -14.40 -37.83
C LEU A 185 -8.60 -13.81 -37.44
N THR A 186 -8.56 -13.11 -36.32
CA THR A 186 -7.34 -12.85 -35.54
C THR A 186 -7.40 -13.68 -34.25
N VAL A 187 -6.36 -14.44 -33.97
CA VAL A 187 -6.29 -15.40 -32.86
C VAL A 187 -5.22 -14.96 -31.88
N ALA A 188 -5.59 -14.84 -30.61
CA ALA A 188 -4.68 -14.59 -29.52
C ALA A 188 -4.15 -15.94 -28.99
N VAL A 189 -2.84 -16.12 -29.08
CA VAL A 189 -2.14 -17.33 -28.62
C VAL A 189 -1.21 -16.97 -27.47
N ARG A 190 -1.39 -17.64 -26.35
CA ARG A 190 -0.55 -17.53 -25.15
C ARG A 190 0.57 -18.56 -25.20
N ASP A 191 1.79 -18.14 -24.82
CA ASP A 191 2.99 -18.96 -24.69
C ASP A 191 3.28 -19.82 -25.95
N LYS A 192 2.77 -19.37 -27.12
CA LYS A 192 2.83 -20.07 -28.41
C LYS A 192 2.20 -21.47 -28.44
N ASN A 193 1.39 -21.82 -27.44
CA ASN A 193 0.82 -23.16 -27.31
C ASN A 193 -0.67 -23.23 -26.93
N GLN A 194 -1.29 -22.10 -26.56
CA GLN A 194 -2.69 -22.08 -26.14
C GLN A 194 -3.47 -20.94 -26.80
N ILE A 195 -4.53 -21.24 -27.50
CA ILE A 195 -5.48 -20.24 -28.00
C ILE A 195 -6.30 -19.76 -26.80
N VAL A 196 -6.29 -18.44 -26.54
CA VAL A 196 -6.99 -17.83 -25.40
C VAL A 196 -8.13 -16.92 -25.81
N ALA A 197 -8.10 -16.36 -27.03
CA ALA A 197 -9.20 -15.58 -27.58
C ALA A 197 -9.19 -15.62 -29.10
N THR A 198 -10.36 -15.40 -29.70
CA THR A 198 -10.55 -15.34 -31.16
C THR A 198 -11.43 -14.14 -31.50
N TYR A 199 -11.05 -13.39 -32.54
CA TYR A 199 -11.71 -12.16 -32.95
C TYR A 199 -11.94 -12.15 -34.47
N PRO A 200 -12.88 -11.36 -35.00
CA PRO A 200 -12.89 -11.04 -36.44
C PRO A 200 -11.54 -10.45 -36.82
N GLN A 201 -11.05 -10.75 -38.04
CA GLN A 201 -9.75 -10.23 -38.49
C GLN A 201 -9.74 -8.69 -38.46
N GLY A 202 -8.68 -8.12 -37.88
CA GLY A 202 -8.53 -6.68 -37.77
C GLY A 202 -7.35 -6.26 -36.89
N LYS A 203 -7.25 -4.95 -36.68
CA LYS A 203 -6.29 -4.41 -35.72
C LYS A 203 -6.92 -4.48 -34.32
N HIS A 204 -6.40 -5.38 -33.50
CA HIS A 204 -6.82 -5.51 -32.11
C HIS A 204 -5.73 -4.99 -31.18
N GLN A 205 -6.14 -4.22 -30.18
CA GLN A 205 -5.32 -3.95 -29.00
C GLN A 205 -5.63 -5.01 -27.96
N ILE A 206 -4.60 -5.51 -27.32
CA ILE A 206 -4.72 -6.46 -26.20
C ILE A 206 -4.00 -5.86 -25.02
N PHE A 207 -4.61 -6.00 -23.87
CA PHE A 207 -4.16 -5.37 -22.65
C PHE A 207 -3.72 -6.40 -21.61
N GLY A 208 -2.80 -5.94 -20.76
CA GLY A 208 -2.42 -6.65 -19.56
C GLY A 208 -2.35 -5.70 -18.37
N GLY A 209 -2.69 -6.22 -17.20
CA GLY A 209 -2.64 -5.49 -15.94
C GLY A 209 -1.44 -5.90 -15.07
N ALA A 210 -0.82 -4.95 -14.37
CA ALA A 210 0.11 -5.22 -13.29
C ALA A 210 -0.47 -4.64 -12.00
N ILE A 211 -0.60 -5.44 -10.95
CA ILE A 211 -1.26 -5.06 -9.71
C ILE A 211 -0.33 -5.30 -8.51
N ASP A 212 -0.09 -4.24 -7.75
CA ASP A 212 0.57 -4.29 -6.46
C ASP A 212 -0.51 -4.31 -5.35
N ILE A 213 -0.61 -5.45 -4.66
CA ILE A 213 -1.58 -5.69 -3.57
C ILE A 213 -0.92 -5.35 -2.24
N GLY A 214 -0.84 -4.06 -1.93
CA GLY A 214 -0.35 -3.61 -0.64
C GLY A 214 -1.36 -3.87 0.49
N SER A 215 -0.89 -3.91 1.74
CA SER A 215 -1.76 -4.04 2.92
C SER A 215 -2.77 -2.89 3.04
N THR A 216 -2.38 -1.69 2.64
CA THR A 216 -3.21 -0.47 2.75
C THR A 216 -3.75 -0.02 1.40
N THR A 217 -2.99 -0.17 0.32
CA THR A 217 -3.28 0.41 -0.99
C THR A 217 -3.06 -0.61 -2.10
N LEU A 218 -4.03 -0.70 -3.01
CA LEU A 218 -3.92 -1.41 -4.27
C LEU A 218 -3.47 -0.43 -5.36
N ALA A 219 -2.56 -0.84 -6.25
CA ALA A 219 -2.16 -0.07 -7.41
C ALA A 219 -2.26 -0.91 -8.67
N LEU A 220 -2.92 -0.38 -9.71
CA LEU A 220 -3.13 -1.02 -11.00
C LEU A 220 -2.47 -0.19 -12.10
N TYR A 221 -1.75 -0.87 -12.99
CA TYR A 221 -1.15 -0.34 -14.20
C TYR A 221 -1.56 -1.21 -15.39
N VAL A 222 -2.19 -0.64 -16.40
CA VAL A 222 -2.64 -1.36 -17.60
C VAL A 222 -1.80 -0.94 -18.79
N TYR A 223 -1.32 -1.94 -19.51
CA TYR A 223 -0.43 -1.77 -20.66
C TYR A 223 -1.05 -2.37 -21.92
N ASP A 224 -0.80 -1.73 -23.07
CA ASP A 224 -0.94 -2.38 -24.36
C ASP A 224 0.21 -3.41 -24.50
N LEU A 225 -0.16 -4.68 -24.62
CA LEU A 225 0.82 -5.79 -24.67
C LEU A 225 1.61 -5.84 -25.98
N LYS A 226 1.23 -5.05 -26.99
CA LYS A 226 1.93 -5.00 -28.27
C LYS A 226 3.17 -4.10 -28.23
N ASP A 227 3.06 -2.95 -27.62
CA ASP A 227 4.12 -1.92 -27.61
C ASP A 227 4.63 -1.56 -26.21
N GLY A 228 4.03 -2.13 -25.16
CA GLY A 228 4.42 -1.90 -23.77
C GLY A 228 4.03 -0.53 -23.23
N LYS A 229 3.13 0.19 -23.91
CA LYS A 229 2.70 1.51 -23.49
C LYS A 229 1.76 1.41 -22.30
N LEU A 230 2.02 2.18 -21.24
CA LEU A 230 1.08 2.39 -20.14
C LEU A 230 -0.13 3.19 -20.68
N VAL A 231 -1.32 2.59 -20.62
CA VAL A 231 -2.56 3.18 -21.14
C VAL A 231 -3.54 3.60 -20.04
N TYR A 232 -3.43 3.01 -18.85
CA TYR A 232 -4.26 3.36 -17.71
C TYR A 232 -3.53 3.07 -16.41
N GLU A 233 -3.72 3.92 -15.40
CA GLU A 233 -3.25 3.69 -14.05
C GLU A 233 -4.31 4.12 -13.03
N SER A 234 -4.48 3.35 -11.98
CA SER A 234 -5.35 3.69 -10.86
C SER A 234 -4.83 3.13 -9.54
N SER A 235 -5.35 3.65 -8.46
CA SER A 235 -5.06 3.15 -7.12
C SER A 235 -6.30 3.27 -6.24
N ALA A 236 -6.45 2.35 -5.30
CA ALA A 236 -7.56 2.31 -4.36
C ALA A 236 -7.09 1.86 -2.98
N MET A 237 -7.87 2.18 -1.96
CA MET A 237 -7.64 1.59 -0.63
C MET A 237 -7.96 0.11 -0.64
N ASN A 238 -7.16 -0.68 0.07
CA ASN A 238 -7.44 -2.10 0.24
C ASN A 238 -8.63 -2.30 1.19
N PRO A 239 -9.77 -2.83 0.71
CA PRO A 239 -10.98 -2.95 1.53
C PRO A 239 -10.84 -3.94 2.70
N GLN A 240 -9.75 -4.69 2.76
CA GLN A 240 -9.47 -5.59 3.89
C GLN A 240 -9.09 -4.84 5.17
N ILE A 241 -8.80 -3.52 5.10
CA ILE A 241 -8.51 -2.69 6.28
C ILE A 241 -9.61 -2.77 7.33
N ARG A 242 -10.87 -2.90 6.91
CA ARG A 242 -12.02 -3.08 7.82
C ARG A 242 -11.95 -4.34 8.69
N PHE A 243 -11.22 -5.37 8.26
CA PHE A 243 -11.01 -6.61 9.01
C PHE A 243 -9.72 -6.61 9.82
N GLY A 244 -8.77 -5.73 9.47
CA GLY A 244 -7.49 -5.56 10.13
C GLY A 244 -6.62 -4.56 9.37
N GLU A 245 -6.12 -3.54 10.06
CA GLU A 245 -5.28 -2.50 9.43
C GLU A 245 -3.92 -3.03 9.00
N ASP A 246 -3.36 -3.95 9.79
CA ASP A 246 -2.10 -4.63 9.52
C ASP A 246 -2.31 -6.12 9.17
N LEU A 247 -1.24 -6.75 8.70
CA LEU A 247 -1.26 -8.14 8.25
C LEU A 247 -1.62 -9.13 9.35
N MET A 248 -1.07 -8.94 10.56
CA MET A 248 -1.29 -9.84 11.70
C MET A 248 -2.71 -9.73 12.23
N SER A 249 -3.28 -8.53 12.23
CA SER A 249 -4.69 -8.31 12.57
C SER A 249 -5.63 -9.07 11.61
N ARG A 250 -5.29 -9.15 10.31
CA ARG A 250 -6.06 -9.94 9.33
C ARG A 250 -5.95 -11.44 9.57
N VAL A 251 -4.74 -11.94 9.88
CA VAL A 251 -4.56 -13.34 10.28
C VAL A 251 -5.37 -13.64 11.53
N SER A 252 -5.31 -12.79 12.54
CA SER A 252 -6.09 -12.92 13.77
C SER A 252 -7.60 -12.91 13.49
N TYR A 253 -8.06 -12.05 12.57
CA TYR A 253 -9.46 -12.04 12.16
C TYR A 253 -9.90 -13.37 11.56
N VAL A 254 -9.08 -13.98 10.69
CA VAL A 254 -9.34 -15.32 10.13
C VAL A 254 -9.40 -16.37 11.23
N MET A 255 -8.50 -16.33 12.21
CA MET A 255 -8.46 -17.29 13.32
C MET A 255 -9.69 -17.20 14.24
N MET A 256 -10.18 -15.98 14.48
CA MET A 256 -11.27 -15.73 15.43
C MET A 256 -12.67 -15.81 14.80
N ASN A 257 -12.77 -15.64 13.48
CA ASN A 257 -14.05 -15.53 12.80
C ASN A 257 -14.24 -16.64 11.76
N LYS A 258 -15.23 -17.50 11.95
CA LYS A 258 -15.57 -18.53 10.98
C LYS A 258 -15.95 -17.89 9.63
N GLY A 259 -15.29 -18.33 8.54
CA GLY A 259 -15.46 -17.73 7.20
C GLY A 259 -14.77 -16.37 7.05
N GLY A 260 -13.89 -15.98 7.99
CA GLY A 260 -13.12 -14.76 7.91
C GLY A 260 -12.18 -14.70 6.70
N ASP A 261 -11.62 -15.83 6.32
CA ASP A 261 -10.82 -16.03 5.11
C ASP A 261 -11.61 -15.77 3.83
N GLU A 262 -12.83 -16.29 3.74
CA GLU A 262 -13.74 -16.06 2.61
C GLU A 262 -14.11 -14.58 2.48
N LYS A 263 -14.40 -13.90 3.62
CA LYS A 263 -14.71 -12.46 3.65
C LYS A 263 -13.53 -11.60 3.15
N LEU A 264 -12.32 -11.89 3.62
CA LEU A 264 -11.10 -11.19 3.19
C LEU A 264 -10.80 -11.43 1.72
N THR A 265 -10.96 -12.67 1.24
CA THR A 265 -10.77 -13.06 -0.16
C THR A 265 -11.77 -12.33 -1.07
N ALA A 266 -13.06 -12.37 -0.70
CA ALA A 266 -14.10 -11.70 -1.48
C ALA A 266 -13.88 -10.19 -1.56
N ALA A 267 -13.45 -9.56 -0.45
CA ALA A 267 -13.20 -8.13 -0.42
C ALA A 267 -12.08 -7.71 -1.39
N VAL A 268 -10.90 -8.36 -1.35
CA VAL A 268 -9.78 -8.00 -2.23
C VAL A 268 -10.05 -8.36 -3.69
N ARG A 269 -10.64 -9.53 -3.96
CA ARG A 269 -11.00 -9.94 -5.32
C ARG A 269 -12.03 -9.01 -5.93
N GLY A 270 -13.08 -8.65 -5.17
CA GLY A 270 -14.11 -7.72 -5.62
C GLY A 270 -13.53 -6.36 -6.01
N LYS A 271 -12.63 -5.80 -5.18
CA LYS A 271 -12.00 -4.51 -5.48
C LYS A 271 -11.06 -4.56 -6.68
N ILE A 272 -10.29 -5.62 -6.82
CA ILE A 272 -9.42 -5.81 -8.00
C ILE A 272 -10.26 -5.94 -9.28
N THR A 273 -11.35 -6.71 -9.23
CA THR A 273 -12.28 -6.85 -10.35
C THR A 273 -12.89 -5.50 -10.73
N GLU A 274 -13.38 -4.73 -9.76
CA GLU A 274 -13.89 -3.36 -9.98
C GLU A 274 -12.84 -2.46 -10.66
N MET A 275 -11.59 -2.43 -10.18
CA MET A 275 -10.53 -1.63 -10.77
C MET A 275 -10.21 -2.03 -12.23
N LEU A 276 -10.27 -3.33 -12.54
CA LEU A 276 -10.06 -3.83 -13.90
C LEU A 276 -11.23 -3.50 -14.82
N HIS A 277 -12.46 -3.52 -14.30
CA HIS A 277 -13.66 -3.04 -15.00
C HIS A 277 -13.56 -1.57 -15.34
N ASP A 278 -13.27 -0.73 -14.34
CA ASP A 278 -13.07 0.72 -14.55
C ASP A 278 -11.99 0.98 -15.60
N ALA A 279 -10.93 0.18 -15.63
CA ALA A 279 -9.89 0.30 -16.65
C ALA A 279 -10.44 -0.02 -18.05
N CYS A 280 -11.18 -1.12 -18.23
CA CYS A 280 -11.78 -1.48 -19.51
C CYS A 280 -12.79 -0.44 -19.99
N GLU A 281 -13.63 0.08 -19.09
CA GLU A 281 -14.58 1.15 -19.40
C GLU A 281 -13.86 2.43 -19.85
N ASN A 282 -12.83 2.86 -19.11
CA ASN A 282 -12.04 4.05 -19.47
C ASN A 282 -11.28 3.91 -20.79
N LEU A 283 -10.90 2.67 -21.16
CA LEU A 283 -10.25 2.37 -22.43
C LEU A 283 -11.25 2.09 -23.56
N GLU A 284 -12.55 2.15 -23.28
CA GLU A 284 -13.64 1.83 -24.22
C GLU A 284 -13.41 0.46 -24.90
N THR A 285 -13.00 -0.55 -24.11
CA THR A 285 -12.62 -1.88 -24.62
C THR A 285 -13.46 -2.99 -24.02
N GLU A 286 -13.61 -4.07 -24.78
CA GLU A 286 -14.27 -5.29 -24.31
C GLU A 286 -13.36 -6.08 -23.37
N TRP A 287 -13.95 -6.82 -22.45
CA TRP A 287 -13.28 -7.59 -21.39
C TRP A 287 -12.38 -8.71 -21.92
N ASP A 288 -12.73 -9.26 -23.10
CA ASP A 288 -11.96 -10.29 -23.79
C ASP A 288 -10.63 -9.78 -24.36
N LYS A 289 -10.34 -8.48 -24.22
CA LYS A 289 -9.07 -7.86 -24.59
C LYS A 289 -8.07 -7.80 -23.43
N LEU A 290 -8.53 -7.92 -22.17
CA LEU A 290 -7.67 -8.00 -20.99
C LEU A 290 -7.30 -9.48 -20.75
N LEU A 291 -6.17 -9.92 -21.29
CA LEU A 291 -5.82 -11.34 -21.35
C LEU A 291 -4.86 -11.80 -20.25
N GLU A 292 -4.19 -10.89 -19.59
CA GLU A 292 -3.19 -11.22 -18.57
C GLU A 292 -3.14 -10.18 -17.46
N VAL A 293 -3.02 -10.65 -16.22
CA VAL A 293 -2.82 -9.80 -15.03
C VAL A 293 -1.70 -10.39 -14.18
N VAL A 294 -0.66 -9.62 -13.94
CA VAL A 294 0.43 -9.99 -13.03
C VAL A 294 0.22 -9.31 -11.68
N LEU A 295 0.26 -10.10 -10.62
CA LEU A 295 -0.02 -9.68 -9.26
C LEU A 295 1.23 -9.82 -8.40
N VAL A 296 1.46 -8.87 -7.52
CA VAL A 296 2.48 -8.91 -6.48
C VAL A 296 1.88 -8.47 -5.15
N GLY A 297 2.52 -8.82 -4.06
CA GLY A 297 2.10 -8.47 -2.71
C GLY A 297 2.80 -9.34 -1.68
N ASN A 298 2.61 -9.05 -0.41
CA ASN A 298 3.20 -9.84 0.65
C ASN A 298 2.57 -11.25 0.74
N PRO A 299 3.19 -12.20 1.47
CA PRO A 299 2.73 -13.58 1.51
C PRO A 299 1.30 -13.75 2.03
N ILE A 300 0.86 -12.93 2.98
CA ILE A 300 -0.49 -12.98 3.53
C ILE A 300 -1.50 -12.53 2.47
N MET A 301 -1.21 -11.44 1.73
CA MET A 301 -2.06 -10.98 0.63
C MET A 301 -2.12 -12.00 -0.51
N HIS A 302 -0.99 -12.65 -0.83
CA HIS A 302 -0.95 -13.74 -1.79
C HIS A 302 -1.93 -14.87 -1.40
N HIS A 303 -1.81 -15.39 -0.17
CA HIS A 303 -2.64 -16.49 0.30
C HIS A 303 -4.12 -16.11 0.31
N ILE A 304 -4.46 -14.96 0.89
CA ILE A 304 -5.84 -14.48 0.93
C ILE A 304 -6.41 -14.29 -0.49
N PHE A 305 -5.64 -13.72 -1.42
CA PHE A 305 -6.12 -13.53 -2.80
C PHE A 305 -6.49 -14.86 -3.46
N PHE A 306 -5.71 -15.92 -3.24
CA PHE A 306 -6.01 -17.25 -3.79
C PHE A 306 -7.01 -18.06 -2.95
N GLY A 307 -7.51 -17.54 -1.85
CA GLY A 307 -8.39 -18.27 -0.93
C GLY A 307 -7.65 -19.36 -0.16
N ILE A 308 -6.35 -19.21 0.02
CA ILE A 308 -5.49 -20.06 0.84
C ILE A 308 -5.44 -19.49 2.24
N SER A 309 -5.59 -20.33 3.28
CA SER A 309 -5.53 -19.88 4.67
C SER A 309 -4.17 -19.20 4.97
N PRO A 310 -4.17 -17.98 5.52
CA PRO A 310 -2.94 -17.28 5.92
C PRO A 310 -2.50 -17.62 7.36
N VAL A 311 -3.21 -18.49 8.08
CA VAL A 311 -3.02 -18.72 9.53
C VAL A 311 -1.61 -19.18 9.86
N GLU A 312 -1.06 -20.10 9.06
CA GLU A 312 0.31 -20.61 9.27
C GLU A 312 1.39 -19.54 9.09
N LEU A 313 1.07 -18.44 8.42
CA LEU A 313 1.96 -17.28 8.27
C LEU A 313 1.97 -16.37 9.49
N GLY A 314 1.02 -16.53 10.39
CA GLY A 314 0.90 -15.75 11.62
C GLY A 314 1.74 -16.26 12.79
N GLN A 315 2.35 -17.44 12.68
CA GLN A 315 3.13 -18.07 13.75
C GLN A 315 4.33 -18.83 13.20
N ALA A 316 5.43 -18.86 14.00
CA ALA A 316 6.60 -19.61 13.60
C ALA A 316 6.25 -21.11 13.38
N PRO A 317 6.77 -21.75 12.32
CA PRO A 317 7.85 -21.32 11.43
C PRO A 317 7.43 -20.51 10.18
N PHE A 318 6.22 -19.90 10.14
CA PHE A 318 5.72 -19.05 9.05
C PHE A 318 5.66 -19.76 7.70
N THR A 319 5.05 -20.93 7.69
CA THR A 319 5.07 -21.86 6.57
C THR A 319 4.16 -21.37 5.42
N LEU A 320 4.74 -21.27 4.22
CA LEU A 320 4.02 -20.98 2.98
C LEU A 320 3.34 -22.24 2.44
N SER A 321 2.11 -22.14 1.95
CA SER A 321 1.46 -23.22 1.20
C SER A 321 2.05 -23.39 -0.19
N ILE A 322 2.50 -22.30 -0.81
CA ILE A 322 3.16 -22.28 -2.11
C ILE A 322 4.15 -21.13 -2.15
N ARG A 323 5.29 -21.34 -2.80
CA ARG A 323 6.36 -20.35 -2.96
C ARG A 323 6.61 -19.98 -4.42
N SER A 324 6.35 -20.90 -5.33
CA SER A 324 6.66 -20.74 -6.76
C SER A 324 5.71 -19.73 -7.43
N TRP A 325 6.11 -19.27 -8.62
CA TRP A 325 5.21 -18.59 -9.54
C TRP A 325 3.92 -19.37 -9.74
N LEU A 326 2.78 -18.69 -9.70
CA LEU A 326 1.46 -19.31 -9.79
C LEU A 326 0.65 -18.64 -10.91
N ASP A 327 0.17 -19.43 -11.85
CA ASP A 327 -0.74 -19.03 -12.93
C ASP A 327 -2.12 -19.66 -12.74
N VAL A 328 -3.17 -18.85 -12.79
CA VAL A 328 -4.56 -19.31 -12.63
C VAL A 328 -5.45 -18.54 -13.61
N ASP A 329 -6.38 -19.22 -14.30
CA ASP A 329 -7.37 -18.54 -15.13
C ASP A 329 -8.46 -17.87 -14.24
N ALA A 330 -9.00 -16.72 -14.67
CA ALA A 330 -10.02 -15.96 -13.93
C ALA A 330 -11.24 -16.79 -13.54
N LYS A 331 -11.66 -17.72 -14.41
CA LYS A 331 -12.78 -18.66 -14.14
C LYS A 331 -12.55 -19.52 -12.90
N ASP A 332 -11.31 -19.96 -12.65
CA ASP A 332 -10.97 -20.86 -11.55
C ASP A 332 -10.98 -20.13 -10.19
N LEU A 333 -10.89 -18.80 -10.22
CA LEU A 333 -11.05 -17.92 -9.06
C LEU A 333 -12.46 -17.34 -8.95
N SER A 334 -13.38 -17.69 -9.86
CA SER A 334 -14.74 -17.15 -9.93
C SER A 334 -14.77 -15.62 -10.00
N LEU A 335 -13.80 -15.02 -10.71
CA LEU A 335 -13.77 -13.59 -10.95
C LEU A 335 -14.67 -13.23 -12.13
N ASP A 336 -15.37 -12.11 -12.02
CA ASP A 336 -16.18 -11.53 -13.10
C ASP A 336 -15.27 -10.80 -14.10
N LEU A 337 -14.46 -11.58 -14.81
CA LEU A 337 -13.55 -11.19 -15.87
C LEU A 337 -13.71 -12.12 -17.06
N TYR A 338 -13.03 -11.83 -18.17
CA TYR A 338 -12.97 -12.80 -19.27
C TYR A 338 -12.41 -14.13 -18.76
N PRO A 339 -13.09 -15.26 -18.99
CA PRO A 339 -12.76 -16.55 -18.34
C PRO A 339 -11.31 -17.02 -18.57
N LYS A 340 -10.68 -16.56 -19.67
CA LYS A 340 -9.31 -16.89 -20.06
C LYS A 340 -8.28 -15.82 -19.72
N THR A 341 -8.67 -14.76 -19.02
CA THR A 341 -7.69 -13.85 -18.41
C THR A 341 -6.85 -14.62 -17.41
N ARG A 342 -5.55 -14.69 -17.62
CA ARG A 342 -4.61 -15.33 -16.70
C ARG A 342 -4.21 -14.35 -15.61
N LEU A 343 -4.34 -14.80 -14.36
CA LEU A 343 -3.82 -14.10 -13.19
C LEU A 343 -2.55 -14.82 -12.75
N SER A 344 -1.43 -14.13 -12.84
CA SER A 344 -0.11 -14.64 -12.47
C SER A 344 0.36 -13.97 -11.21
N PHE A 345 0.82 -14.72 -10.23
CA PHE A 345 1.42 -14.16 -9.03
C PHE A 345 2.91 -14.51 -8.94
N PHE A 346 3.71 -13.52 -8.59
CA PHE A 346 5.15 -13.67 -8.42
C PHE A 346 5.53 -14.71 -7.38
N PRO A 347 6.75 -15.30 -7.47
CA PRO A 347 7.24 -16.19 -6.43
C PRO A 347 7.46 -15.43 -5.13
N LEU A 348 7.21 -16.12 -4.02
CA LEU A 348 7.46 -15.61 -2.68
C LEU A 348 8.89 -15.96 -2.25
N ILE A 349 9.57 -15.03 -1.58
CA ILE A 349 10.92 -15.28 -1.06
C ILE A 349 10.84 -16.14 0.20
N ALA A 350 9.99 -15.76 1.16
CA ALA A 350 9.77 -16.50 2.41
C ALA A 350 8.47 -16.05 3.11
N GLY A 351 8.16 -16.59 4.28
CA GLY A 351 6.92 -16.35 5.00
C GLY A 351 6.54 -14.89 5.26
N HIS A 352 7.53 -13.99 5.41
CA HIS A 352 7.30 -12.54 5.60
C HIS A 352 7.97 -11.68 4.54
N VAL A 353 8.60 -12.27 3.53
CA VAL A 353 9.24 -11.56 2.43
C VAL A 353 8.57 -12.00 1.13
N GLY A 354 7.77 -11.12 0.58
CA GLY A 354 6.77 -11.47 -0.42
C GLY A 354 7.17 -11.31 -1.88
N ALA A 355 6.14 -11.40 -2.71
CA ALA A 355 6.21 -11.19 -4.15
C ALA A 355 6.42 -9.70 -4.50
N ASP A 356 5.94 -8.78 -3.68
CA ASP A 356 6.24 -7.34 -3.73
C ASP A 356 7.74 -7.08 -3.64
N THR A 357 8.41 -7.70 -2.65
CA THR A 357 9.86 -7.62 -2.49
C THR A 357 10.59 -8.28 -3.66
N ALA A 358 10.12 -9.44 -4.13
CA ALA A 358 10.67 -10.10 -5.32
C ALA A 358 10.55 -9.21 -6.57
N ALA A 359 9.41 -8.54 -6.74
CA ALA A 359 9.22 -7.62 -7.85
C ALA A 359 10.08 -6.35 -7.73
N ALA A 360 10.20 -5.80 -6.52
CA ALA A 360 11.11 -4.70 -6.25
C ALA A 360 12.56 -5.08 -6.57
N TYR A 361 12.98 -6.30 -6.20
CA TYR A 361 14.26 -6.86 -6.56
C TYR A 361 14.43 -6.96 -8.08
N LEU A 362 13.44 -7.50 -8.81
CA LEU A 362 13.49 -7.59 -10.28
C LEU A 362 13.69 -6.22 -10.91
N SER A 363 13.00 -5.19 -10.40
CA SER A 363 13.09 -3.83 -10.94
C SER A 363 14.47 -3.21 -10.79
N GLN A 364 15.29 -3.69 -9.84
CA GLN A 364 16.61 -3.17 -9.50
C GLN A 364 17.73 -4.21 -9.69
N ILE A 365 17.46 -5.33 -10.33
CA ILE A 365 18.34 -6.51 -10.34
C ILE A 365 19.74 -6.22 -10.90
N ASP A 366 19.84 -5.38 -11.93
CA ASP A 366 21.12 -5.04 -12.57
C ASP A 366 22.03 -4.23 -11.63
N ILE A 367 21.46 -3.31 -10.84
CA ILE A 367 22.21 -2.52 -9.85
C ILE A 367 22.59 -3.43 -8.68
N MET A 368 21.68 -4.26 -8.21
CA MET A 368 21.91 -5.15 -7.08
C MET A 368 22.96 -6.22 -7.37
N HIS A 369 23.11 -6.64 -8.62
CA HIS A 369 24.15 -7.60 -9.02
C HIS A 369 25.52 -6.93 -9.26
N SER A 370 25.55 -5.64 -9.58
CA SER A 370 26.79 -4.94 -9.95
C SER A 370 27.45 -4.16 -8.81
N LYS A 371 26.72 -3.90 -7.72
CA LYS A 371 27.15 -3.04 -6.61
C LYS A 371 26.70 -3.60 -5.27
N THR A 372 27.40 -3.22 -4.18
CA THR A 372 26.90 -3.43 -2.82
C THR A 372 25.70 -2.53 -2.61
N THR A 373 24.51 -3.11 -2.70
CA THR A 373 23.26 -2.36 -2.76
C THR A 373 22.28 -2.81 -1.70
N LEU A 374 21.77 -1.85 -0.92
CA LEU A 374 20.67 -2.04 0.00
C LEU A 374 19.37 -1.59 -0.68
N LEU A 375 18.38 -2.46 -0.72
CA LEU A 375 17.00 -2.16 -1.12
C LEU A 375 16.11 -2.26 0.11
N VAL A 376 15.36 -1.22 0.40
CA VAL A 376 14.41 -1.17 1.52
C VAL A 376 13.06 -0.71 1.01
N ASP A 377 12.06 -1.54 1.15
CA ASP A 377 10.66 -1.15 0.97
C ASP A 377 10.07 -0.80 2.34
N ILE A 378 9.72 0.47 2.53
CA ILE A 378 9.27 0.97 3.82
C ILE A 378 7.74 1.08 3.82
N GLY A 379 7.10 0.18 4.55
CA GLY A 379 5.67 0.16 4.85
C GLY A 379 5.42 -0.10 6.33
N THR A 380 4.29 -0.70 6.65
CA THR A 380 3.96 -1.18 8.00
C THR A 380 4.97 -2.24 8.49
N ASN A 381 5.49 -3.05 7.57
CA ASN A 381 6.74 -3.78 7.73
C ASN A 381 7.76 -3.19 6.77
N ALA A 382 9.03 -3.31 7.12
CA ALA A 382 10.11 -2.96 6.20
C ALA A 382 10.73 -4.25 5.64
N GLU A 383 10.59 -4.45 4.34
CA GLU A 383 11.29 -5.51 3.62
C GLU A 383 12.66 -5.00 3.20
N ILE A 384 13.70 -5.70 3.63
CA ILE A 384 15.08 -5.29 3.49
C ILE A 384 15.85 -6.35 2.68
N MET A 385 16.50 -5.93 1.62
CA MET A 385 17.40 -6.78 0.84
C MET A 385 18.78 -6.15 0.75
N LEU A 386 19.82 -6.92 0.98
CA LEU A 386 21.21 -6.50 0.82
C LEU A 386 21.91 -7.43 -0.15
N SER A 387 22.53 -6.84 -1.18
CA SER A 387 23.36 -7.56 -2.14
C SER A 387 24.83 -7.16 -2.04
N LYS A 388 25.72 -8.15 -2.05
CA LYS A 388 27.17 -7.97 -2.11
C LYS A 388 27.79 -9.13 -2.88
N GLU A 389 28.57 -8.85 -3.91
CA GLU A 389 29.31 -9.85 -4.70
C GLU A 389 28.43 -11.00 -5.23
N GLY A 390 27.22 -10.68 -5.69
CA GLY A 390 26.27 -11.65 -6.22
C GLY A 390 25.51 -12.48 -5.17
N LYS A 391 25.79 -12.30 -3.89
CA LYS A 391 24.99 -12.88 -2.81
C LYS A 391 23.88 -11.90 -2.42
N VAL A 392 22.68 -12.39 -2.22
CA VAL A 392 21.52 -11.58 -1.84
C VAL A 392 20.88 -12.16 -0.57
N TYR A 393 20.78 -11.33 0.45
CA TYR A 393 20.12 -11.65 1.69
C TYR A 393 18.89 -10.78 1.86
N ALA A 394 17.85 -11.32 2.47
CA ALA A 394 16.61 -10.61 2.71
C ALA A 394 16.10 -10.85 4.14
N THR A 395 15.42 -9.86 4.66
CA THR A 395 14.69 -9.96 5.95
C THR A 395 13.46 -9.05 5.93
N SER A 396 12.51 -9.30 6.82
CA SER A 396 11.43 -8.38 7.13
C SER A 396 11.57 -7.91 8.58
N SER A 397 11.38 -6.64 8.81
CA SER A 397 11.48 -6.03 10.13
C SER A 397 10.16 -5.34 10.51
N PRO A 398 9.63 -5.57 11.73
CA PRO A 398 8.36 -5.02 12.17
C PRO A 398 8.51 -3.54 12.57
N THR A 399 8.44 -2.63 11.62
CA THR A 399 8.53 -1.18 11.85
C THR A 399 7.26 -0.59 12.46
N GLY A 400 6.13 -1.24 12.30
CA GLY A 400 4.83 -0.70 12.66
C GLY A 400 4.38 0.44 11.73
N PRO A 401 3.16 0.95 11.90
CA PRO A 401 2.61 1.97 10.99
C PRO A 401 2.99 3.41 11.36
N ALA A 402 3.93 3.61 12.30
CA ALA A 402 4.34 4.94 12.77
C ALA A 402 4.93 5.80 11.63
N PHE A 403 5.69 5.21 10.72
CA PHE A 403 6.23 5.88 9.55
C PHE A 403 5.15 6.35 8.56
N GLU A 404 3.98 5.72 8.56
CA GLU A 404 2.83 6.13 7.75
C GLU A 404 1.97 7.21 8.43
N GLY A 405 2.35 7.65 9.65
CA GLY A 405 1.60 8.61 10.46
C GLY A 405 0.47 8.00 11.28
N ALA A 406 0.30 6.68 11.24
CA ALA A 406 -0.58 5.98 12.17
C ALA A 406 0.14 5.79 13.52
N GLU A 407 -0.62 5.63 14.61
CA GLU A 407 -0.10 5.55 15.99
C GLU A 407 0.60 6.85 16.47
N ILE A 408 0.45 7.95 15.75
CA ILE A 408 0.89 9.29 16.16
C ILE A 408 -0.32 10.07 16.66
N SER A 409 -0.19 10.74 17.80
CA SER A 409 -1.31 11.41 18.50
C SER A 409 -2.10 12.40 17.63
N SER A 410 -1.39 13.20 16.82
CA SER A 410 -1.97 14.07 15.80
C SER A 410 -1.73 13.53 14.38
N GLY A 411 -1.48 12.22 14.26
CA GLY A 411 -1.12 11.60 13.00
C GLY A 411 -2.32 11.44 12.06
N VAL A 412 -2.05 11.59 10.78
CA VAL A 412 -2.98 11.30 9.67
C VAL A 412 -2.21 10.67 8.53
N ARG A 413 -2.89 9.88 7.71
CA ARG A 413 -2.29 9.42 6.44
C ARG A 413 -2.04 10.61 5.52
N ALA A 414 -1.21 10.41 4.48
CA ALA A 414 -0.97 11.42 3.48
C ALA A 414 -2.29 11.80 2.78
N THR A 415 -2.82 12.96 3.11
CA THR A 415 -4.10 13.50 2.61
C THR A 415 -3.99 15.01 2.45
N TYR A 416 -4.89 15.63 1.69
CA TYR A 416 -4.93 17.08 1.58
C TYR A 416 -5.05 17.75 2.96
N GLY A 417 -4.19 18.75 3.22
CA GLY A 417 -4.10 19.43 4.51
C GLY A 417 -3.23 18.73 5.56
N ALA A 418 -2.74 17.50 5.31
CA ALA A 418 -1.76 16.87 6.21
C ALA A 418 -0.41 17.59 6.14
N ILE A 419 0.20 17.85 7.29
CA ILE A 419 1.53 18.44 7.38
C ILE A 419 2.55 17.43 6.85
N GLU A 420 3.23 17.77 5.76
CA GLU A 420 4.25 16.92 5.11
C GLU A 420 5.68 17.41 5.34
N ARG A 421 5.86 18.70 5.65
CA ARG A 421 7.15 19.33 5.90
C ARG A 421 7.10 20.19 7.15
N VAL A 422 8.17 20.15 7.95
CA VAL A 422 8.32 20.93 9.18
C VAL A 422 9.72 21.53 9.24
N ARG A 423 9.82 22.78 9.68
CA ARG A 423 11.08 23.47 10.01
C ARG A 423 10.91 24.23 11.32
N ILE A 424 11.95 24.23 12.13
CA ILE A 424 12.02 25.02 13.37
C ILE A 424 13.26 25.91 13.26
N ASP A 425 13.07 27.20 13.36
CA ASP A 425 14.18 28.13 13.41
C ASP A 425 14.95 27.97 14.73
N LYS A 426 16.26 27.76 14.66
CA LYS A 426 17.09 27.38 15.82
C LYS A 426 17.31 28.53 16.81
N GLU A 427 17.12 29.77 16.39
CA GLU A 427 17.33 30.95 17.24
C GLU A 427 16.00 31.43 17.85
N THR A 428 14.96 31.51 17.02
CA THR A 428 13.66 32.04 17.42
C THR A 428 12.67 30.95 17.86
N LEU A 429 12.98 29.69 17.61
CA LEU A 429 12.15 28.50 17.84
C LEU A 429 10.78 28.55 17.11
N LYS A 430 10.66 29.44 16.12
CA LYS A 430 9.45 29.59 15.32
C LYS A 430 9.27 28.38 14.42
N VAL A 431 8.10 27.75 14.51
CA VAL A 431 7.71 26.62 13.66
C VAL A 431 7.11 27.14 12.36
N ARG A 432 7.50 26.55 11.23
CA ARG A 432 6.82 26.68 9.95
C ARG A 432 6.65 25.32 9.28
N PHE A 433 5.57 25.15 8.54
CA PHE A 433 5.22 23.87 7.94
C PHE A 433 4.63 24.04 6.54
N LYS A 434 4.61 22.95 5.78
CA LYS A 434 3.83 22.81 4.54
C LYS A 434 2.80 21.70 4.71
N VAL A 435 1.69 21.85 4.00
CA VAL A 435 0.65 20.82 3.94
C VAL A 435 0.50 20.28 2.52
N ILE A 436 0.13 19.01 2.40
CA ILE A 436 -0.19 18.40 1.11
C ILE A 436 -1.30 19.22 0.44
N GLY A 437 -1.07 19.59 -0.82
CA GLY A 437 -1.99 20.41 -1.61
C GLY A 437 -1.72 21.91 -1.55
N CYS A 438 -0.64 22.35 -0.84
CA CYS A 438 -0.20 23.73 -0.83
C CYS A 438 1.33 23.83 -0.91
N ASP A 439 1.85 24.47 -1.95
CA ASP A 439 3.30 24.63 -2.13
C ASP A 439 3.92 25.72 -1.23
N ALA A 440 3.09 26.61 -0.66
CA ALA A 440 3.54 27.67 0.22
C ALA A 440 3.85 27.16 1.64
N TRP A 441 4.83 27.80 2.31
CA TRP A 441 5.05 27.60 3.74
C TRP A 441 4.02 28.36 4.57
N SER A 442 3.71 27.88 5.78
CA SER A 442 2.72 28.47 6.70
C SER A 442 2.96 29.92 7.10
N ASP A 443 4.20 30.42 6.92
CA ASP A 443 4.60 31.81 7.18
C ASP A 443 4.64 32.69 5.92
N GLU A 444 4.26 32.15 4.75
CA GLU A 444 4.19 32.87 3.48
C GLU A 444 2.78 33.40 3.20
N PRO A 445 2.63 34.62 2.60
CA PRO A 445 1.32 35.21 2.32
C PRO A 445 0.39 34.33 1.47
N ASN A 446 0.96 33.53 0.58
CA ASN A 446 0.19 32.63 -0.30
C ASN A 446 -0.47 31.47 0.46
N PHE A 447 0.01 31.10 1.64
CA PHE A 447 -0.60 30.07 2.48
C PHE A 447 -1.98 30.50 2.98
N GLU A 448 -2.14 31.75 3.43
CA GLU A 448 -3.40 32.29 3.89
C GLU A 448 -4.45 32.37 2.78
N LEU A 449 -4.05 32.60 1.53
CA LEU A 449 -4.95 32.67 0.38
C LEU A 449 -5.63 31.31 0.06
N VAL A 450 -4.96 30.20 0.37
CA VAL A 450 -5.49 28.85 0.14
C VAL A 450 -6.55 28.46 1.17
N LYS A 451 -6.66 29.19 2.31
CA LYS A 451 -7.59 28.91 3.43
C LYS A 451 -7.56 27.46 3.92
N MET A 452 -6.44 26.78 3.73
CA MET A 452 -6.28 25.38 4.10
C MET A 452 -5.80 25.30 5.55
N LYS A 453 -6.55 24.56 6.39
CA LYS A 453 -6.14 24.25 7.76
C LYS A 453 -5.34 22.97 7.78
N ALA A 454 -4.35 22.89 8.67
CA ALA A 454 -3.66 21.63 8.93
C ALA A 454 -4.61 20.66 9.64
N VAL A 455 -4.75 19.44 9.08
CA VAL A 455 -5.67 18.40 9.61
C VAL A 455 -4.96 17.39 10.50
N GLY A 456 -3.65 17.36 10.46
CA GLY A 456 -2.78 16.45 11.22
C GLY A 456 -1.40 16.41 10.59
N ILE A 457 -0.57 15.46 11.03
CA ILE A 457 0.81 15.29 10.55
C ILE A 457 0.96 13.93 9.87
N CYS A 458 1.45 13.89 8.63
CA CYS A 458 1.70 12.62 7.94
C CYS A 458 3.10 12.07 8.24
N GLY A 459 3.40 10.88 7.76
CA GLY A 459 4.65 10.18 8.05
C GLY A 459 5.93 10.96 7.70
N SER A 460 5.98 11.61 6.53
CA SER A 460 7.13 12.47 6.18
C SER A 460 7.22 13.69 7.10
N GLY A 461 6.07 14.27 7.46
CA GLY A 461 6.00 15.42 8.36
C GLY A 461 6.51 15.12 9.77
N ILE A 462 6.16 13.96 10.36
CA ILE A 462 6.64 13.59 11.71
C ILE A 462 8.14 13.33 11.72
N ILE A 463 8.69 12.68 10.68
CA ILE A 463 10.14 12.47 10.55
C ILE A 463 10.88 13.82 10.51
N GLU A 464 10.42 14.76 9.69
CA GLU A 464 11.03 16.10 9.62
C GLU A 464 10.87 16.87 10.93
N ALA A 465 9.70 16.75 11.59
CA ALA A 465 9.46 17.41 12.88
C ALA A 465 10.43 16.91 13.96
N ILE A 466 10.67 15.59 14.05
CA ILE A 466 11.60 15.02 15.02
C ILE A 466 13.03 15.52 14.77
N VAL A 467 13.49 15.56 13.50
CA VAL A 467 14.80 16.12 13.18
C VAL A 467 14.87 17.61 13.57
N ALA A 468 13.84 18.39 13.24
CA ALA A 468 13.79 19.81 13.57
C ALA A 468 13.80 20.05 15.09
N LEU A 469 13.07 19.23 15.86
CA LEU A 469 13.08 19.29 17.33
C LEU A 469 14.47 18.94 17.90
N ALA A 470 15.13 17.91 17.37
CA ALA A 470 16.47 17.49 17.80
C ALA A 470 17.52 18.57 17.47
N GLU A 471 17.50 19.12 16.28
CA GLU A 471 18.41 20.19 15.86
C GLU A 471 18.21 21.48 16.66
N ALA A 472 16.97 21.80 17.07
CA ALA A 472 16.66 22.93 17.94
C ALA A 472 16.95 22.66 19.43
N GLY A 473 17.33 21.42 19.80
CA GLY A 473 17.61 21.01 21.17
C GLY A 473 16.35 20.87 22.04
N ILE A 474 15.17 20.80 21.42
CA ILE A 474 13.87 20.60 22.08
C ILE A 474 13.69 19.14 22.51
N ILE A 475 14.35 18.20 21.82
CA ILE A 475 14.53 16.83 22.27
C ILE A 475 16.01 16.50 22.36
N ASP A 476 16.38 15.64 23.30
CA ASP A 476 17.73 15.12 23.45
C ASP A 476 17.97 13.86 22.59
N GLN A 477 19.18 13.30 22.63
CA GLN A 477 19.53 12.08 21.90
C GLN A 477 18.77 10.83 22.34
N SER A 478 18.22 10.83 23.56
CA SER A 478 17.35 9.75 24.05
C SER A 478 15.90 9.91 23.61
N GLY A 479 15.58 10.99 22.91
CA GLY A 479 14.24 11.35 22.45
C GLY A 479 13.36 11.99 23.51
N LEU A 480 13.92 12.39 24.67
CA LEU A 480 13.17 13.06 25.72
C LEU A 480 13.07 14.56 25.44
N PHE A 481 11.91 15.14 25.76
CA PHE A 481 11.71 16.58 25.71
C PHE A 481 12.59 17.34 26.69
N VAL A 482 13.21 18.43 26.22
CA VAL A 482 13.96 19.40 27.02
C VAL A 482 13.11 20.66 27.15
N GLU A 483 12.05 20.60 28.01
CA GLU A 483 11.03 21.64 28.13
C GLU A 483 11.62 23.04 28.44
N SER A 484 12.79 23.09 29.08
CA SER A 484 13.46 24.35 29.41
C SER A 484 13.93 25.17 28.20
N VAL A 485 13.99 24.57 27.00
CA VAL A 485 14.40 25.23 25.75
C VAL A 485 13.29 26.12 25.20
N ALA A 486 12.03 25.66 25.27
CA ALA A 486 10.87 26.37 24.73
C ALA A 486 9.64 26.19 25.66
N PRO A 487 9.70 26.62 26.92
CA PRO A 487 8.67 26.32 27.92
C PRO A 487 7.25 26.78 27.52
N GLU A 488 7.16 27.85 26.72
CA GLU A 488 5.89 28.41 26.25
C GLU A 488 5.19 27.54 25.20
N LEU A 489 5.93 26.64 24.52
CA LEU A 489 5.37 25.72 23.53
C LEU A 489 4.98 24.37 24.13
N PHE A 490 5.20 24.16 25.42
CA PHE A 490 4.84 22.95 26.11
C PHE A 490 3.53 23.07 26.90
N SER A 491 2.77 21.99 26.89
CA SER A 491 1.60 21.79 27.75
C SER A 491 1.55 20.35 28.21
N LYS A 492 0.69 20.05 29.20
CA LYS A 492 0.50 18.69 29.71
C LYS A 492 -0.88 18.14 29.34
N LYS A 493 -0.92 16.88 28.95
CA LYS A 493 -2.14 16.07 28.82
C LYS A 493 -2.03 14.92 29.83
N GLY A 494 -2.73 15.03 30.95
CA GLY A 494 -2.49 14.15 32.08
C GLY A 494 -1.07 14.32 32.63
N ASN A 495 -0.31 13.22 32.67
CA ASN A 495 1.10 13.23 33.12
C ASN A 495 2.11 13.36 31.97
N THR A 496 1.66 13.44 30.72
CA THR A 496 2.54 13.42 29.53
C THR A 496 2.70 14.84 28.98
N SER A 497 3.94 15.24 28.70
CA SER A 497 4.26 16.50 28.03
C SER A 497 3.98 16.40 26.53
N ARG A 498 3.50 17.50 25.95
CA ARG A 498 3.28 17.66 24.53
C ARG A 498 3.80 19.01 24.04
N PHE A 499 4.39 19.01 22.87
CA PHE A 499 4.90 20.18 22.18
C PHE A 499 3.86 20.70 21.19
N LEU A 500 3.56 22.00 21.23
CA LEU A 500 2.65 22.66 20.29
C LEU A 500 3.35 22.87 18.95
N LEU A 501 2.92 22.15 17.93
CA LEU A 501 3.45 22.29 16.57
C LEU A 501 2.70 23.36 15.78
N VAL A 502 1.37 23.36 15.86
CA VAL A 502 0.51 24.33 15.17
C VAL A 502 -0.62 24.76 16.10
N ASP A 503 -0.73 26.07 16.31
CA ASP A 503 -1.85 26.65 17.07
C ASP A 503 -3.04 26.92 16.13
N GLN A 504 -4.14 26.23 16.38
CA GLN A 504 -5.43 26.39 15.69
C GLN A 504 -6.60 26.40 16.69
N GLY A 505 -6.35 26.85 17.93
CA GLY A 505 -7.34 26.81 19.02
C GLY A 505 -7.67 25.37 19.42
N ASP A 506 -8.94 25.00 19.39
CA ASP A 506 -9.41 23.66 19.81
C ASP A 506 -8.87 22.52 18.91
N LYS A 507 -8.44 22.85 17.68
CA LYS A 507 -7.86 21.89 16.70
C LYS A 507 -6.35 22.05 16.56
N SER A 508 -5.66 22.52 17.60
CA SER A 508 -4.19 22.63 17.61
C SER A 508 -3.52 21.26 17.48
N ILE A 509 -2.40 21.23 16.76
CA ILE A 509 -1.63 20.02 16.48
C ILE A 509 -0.45 19.96 17.43
N TYR A 510 -0.31 18.83 18.10
CA TYR A 510 0.76 18.58 19.07
C TYR A 510 1.59 17.37 18.69
N ILE A 511 2.85 17.36 19.13
CA ILE A 511 3.69 16.17 19.18
C ILE A 511 3.82 15.75 20.64
N GLU A 512 3.41 14.54 20.96
CA GLU A 512 3.49 13.96 22.31
C GLU A 512 4.78 13.13 22.48
N GLN A 513 5.20 12.89 23.72
CA GLN A 513 6.38 12.06 23.99
C GLN A 513 6.24 10.63 23.42
N VAL A 514 5.02 10.11 23.40
CA VAL A 514 4.72 8.79 22.83
C VAL A 514 4.96 8.74 21.32
N ASP A 515 4.72 9.83 20.60
CA ASP A 515 4.92 9.92 19.16
C ASP A 515 6.41 9.77 18.80
N ILE A 516 7.26 10.48 19.57
CA ILE A 516 8.72 10.37 19.42
C ILE A 516 9.16 8.92 19.68
N ARG A 517 8.57 8.28 20.70
CA ARG A 517 8.89 6.89 21.03
C ARG A 517 8.49 5.93 19.92
N SER A 518 7.31 6.11 19.31
CA SER A 518 6.86 5.29 18.19
C SER A 518 7.82 5.36 17.01
N ILE A 519 8.31 6.56 16.67
CA ILE A 519 9.30 6.72 15.60
C ILE A 519 10.66 6.12 15.98
N GLN A 520 11.09 6.22 17.26
CA GLN A 520 12.31 5.55 17.72
C GLN A 520 12.24 4.03 17.57
N LEU A 521 11.10 3.42 17.93
CA LEU A 521 10.89 1.99 17.82
C LEU A 521 10.89 1.55 16.34
N ALA A 522 10.19 2.26 15.47
CA ALA A 522 10.15 1.98 14.03
C ALA A 522 11.56 2.08 13.40
N LYS A 523 12.28 3.18 13.71
CA LYS A 523 13.66 3.37 13.28
C LYS A 523 14.58 2.24 13.76
N ALA A 524 14.50 1.89 15.05
CA ALA A 524 15.35 0.87 15.64
C ALA A 524 15.10 -0.51 15.01
N ALA A 525 13.84 -0.85 14.72
CA ALA A 525 13.50 -2.10 14.05
C ALA A 525 14.12 -2.19 12.66
N LEU A 526 14.00 -1.12 11.85
CA LEU A 526 14.58 -1.07 10.50
C LEU A 526 16.10 -1.15 10.57
N SER A 527 16.73 -0.30 11.40
CA SER A 527 18.18 -0.25 11.58
C SER A 527 18.76 -1.59 12.03
N ALA A 528 18.09 -2.29 12.96
CA ALA A 528 18.50 -3.63 13.41
C ALA A 528 18.44 -4.65 12.26
N GLY A 529 17.38 -4.65 11.47
CA GLY A 529 17.26 -5.53 10.30
C GLY A 529 18.39 -5.30 9.29
N VAL A 530 18.74 -4.04 9.01
CA VAL A 530 19.86 -3.69 8.12
C VAL A 530 21.18 -4.17 8.73
N SER A 531 21.42 -3.90 10.02
CA SER A 531 22.66 -4.28 10.70
C SER A 531 22.89 -5.79 10.71
N ILE A 532 21.83 -6.58 10.87
CA ILE A 532 21.89 -8.04 10.76
C ILE A 532 22.38 -8.48 9.38
N LEU A 533 21.79 -7.94 8.31
CA LEU A 533 22.19 -8.28 6.94
C LEU A 533 23.63 -7.84 6.64
N MET A 534 24.06 -6.69 7.17
CA MET A 534 25.44 -6.21 7.06
C MET A 534 26.41 -7.19 7.73
N ASP A 535 26.08 -7.67 8.91
CA ASP A 535 26.91 -8.61 9.65
C ASP A 535 26.99 -9.97 8.93
N TYR A 536 25.86 -10.50 8.43
CA TYR A 536 25.86 -11.76 7.67
C TYR A 536 26.67 -11.71 6.36
N LEU A 537 26.76 -10.54 5.72
CA LEU A 537 27.50 -10.33 4.47
C LEU A 537 28.90 -9.73 4.69
N ASP A 538 29.32 -9.54 5.95
CA ASP A 538 30.57 -8.82 6.28
C ASP A 538 30.66 -7.51 5.49
N CYS A 539 29.64 -6.68 5.62
CA CYS A 539 29.44 -5.45 4.85
C CYS A 539 29.50 -4.24 5.77
N ASP A 540 30.43 -3.32 5.50
CA ASP A 540 30.64 -2.11 6.30
C ASP A 540 30.15 -0.82 5.60
N HIS A 541 29.79 -0.91 4.33
CA HIS A 541 29.30 0.22 3.54
C HIS A 541 28.35 -0.21 2.42
N PHE A 542 27.62 0.75 1.87
CA PHE A 542 26.81 0.59 0.67
C PHE A 542 27.34 1.48 -0.46
N ASP A 543 27.29 0.99 -1.69
CA ASP A 543 27.48 1.81 -2.89
C ASP A 543 26.21 2.58 -3.22
N LYS A 544 25.04 1.93 -3.04
CA LYS A 544 23.71 2.46 -3.25
C LYS A 544 22.74 2.00 -2.17
N ILE A 545 21.80 2.87 -1.84
CA ILE A 545 20.65 2.59 -0.98
C ILE A 545 19.41 2.98 -1.76
N LEU A 546 18.53 2.02 -2.01
CA LEU A 546 17.32 2.17 -2.80
C LEU A 546 16.12 2.15 -1.85
N LEU A 547 15.39 3.27 -1.77
CA LEU A 547 14.17 3.37 -0.98
C LEU A 547 12.96 3.15 -1.88
N ALA A 548 12.23 2.07 -1.63
CA ALA A 548 11.00 1.70 -2.32
C ALA A 548 9.77 2.01 -1.45
N GLY A 549 8.60 1.80 -2.03
CA GLY A 549 7.30 1.98 -1.37
C GLY A 549 6.78 3.40 -1.41
N ALA A 550 5.49 3.53 -1.12
CA ALA A 550 4.81 4.83 -1.15
C ALA A 550 5.41 5.83 -0.16
N PHE A 551 5.79 5.36 1.03
CA PHE A 551 6.42 6.19 2.05
C PHE A 551 7.89 6.49 1.69
N GLY A 552 8.67 5.47 1.29
CA GLY A 552 10.08 5.63 0.90
C GLY A 552 10.28 6.62 -0.24
N ALA A 553 9.31 6.73 -1.14
CA ALA A 553 9.34 7.68 -2.26
C ALA A 553 9.28 9.16 -1.83
N HIS A 554 8.72 9.46 -0.66
CA HIS A 554 8.52 10.82 -0.16
C HIS A 554 9.50 11.22 0.95
N LEU A 555 10.33 10.28 1.44
CA LEU A 555 11.35 10.57 2.44
C LEU A 555 12.52 11.36 1.83
N ASP A 556 12.87 12.45 2.49
CA ASP A 556 14.10 13.18 2.16
C ASP A 556 15.33 12.37 2.67
N ALA A 557 16.22 12.04 1.75
CA ALA A 557 17.45 11.28 2.02
C ALA A 557 18.28 11.84 3.19
N ARG A 558 18.26 13.18 3.37
CA ARG A 558 18.98 13.84 4.48
C ARG A 558 18.43 13.43 5.84
N TYR A 559 17.11 13.29 5.98
CA TYR A 559 16.50 12.92 7.26
C TYR A 559 16.69 11.44 7.58
N VAL A 560 16.70 10.59 6.55
CA VAL A 560 17.06 9.16 6.71
C VAL A 560 18.47 9.03 7.28
N ALA A 561 19.42 9.79 6.72
CA ALA A 561 20.81 9.80 7.18
C ALA A 561 20.97 10.48 8.56
N LEU A 562 20.32 11.64 8.79
CA LEU A 562 20.41 12.37 10.07
C LEU A 562 19.85 11.58 11.26
N LEU A 563 18.73 10.88 11.07
CA LEU A 563 18.15 10.04 12.11
C LEU A 563 18.87 8.69 12.23
N ASP A 564 19.79 8.38 11.32
CA ASP A 564 20.46 7.08 11.25
C ASP A 564 19.43 5.92 11.17
N ILE A 565 18.41 6.13 10.33
CA ILE A 565 17.38 5.11 10.07
C ILE A 565 18.02 3.90 9.39
N ILE A 566 18.98 4.16 8.51
CA ILE A 566 19.83 3.16 7.86
C ILE A 566 21.27 3.38 8.32
N PRO A 567 21.90 2.42 9.00
CA PRO A 567 23.28 2.54 9.49
C PRO A 567 24.27 2.88 8.37
N THR A 568 25.29 3.66 8.68
CA THR A 568 26.36 4.07 7.74
C THR A 568 25.89 4.78 6.47
N SER A 569 24.60 5.19 6.41
CA SER A 569 24.04 5.87 5.24
C SER A 569 24.51 7.30 5.12
N THR A 570 24.70 7.77 3.88
CA THR A 570 24.86 9.18 3.54
C THR A 570 23.81 9.56 2.50
N ALA A 571 23.36 10.82 2.54
CA ALA A 571 22.26 11.27 1.68
C ALA A 571 22.55 11.06 0.18
N GLU A 572 23.81 11.16 -0.24
CA GLU A 572 24.22 11.02 -1.65
C GLU A 572 24.07 9.59 -2.19
N LYS A 573 24.08 8.59 -1.30
CA LYS A 573 23.93 7.18 -1.68
C LYS A 573 22.47 6.73 -1.73
N ILE A 574 21.56 7.51 -1.15
CA ILE A 574 20.14 7.21 -1.04
C ILE A 574 19.42 7.69 -2.29
N VAL A 575 18.69 6.77 -2.93
CA VAL A 575 17.89 7.05 -4.13
C VAL A 575 16.48 6.48 -3.90
N SER A 576 15.46 7.30 -4.12
CA SER A 576 14.08 6.83 -4.16
C SER A 576 13.79 6.14 -5.50
N VAL A 577 13.22 4.94 -5.45
CA VAL A 577 12.84 4.14 -6.63
C VAL A 577 11.32 4.02 -6.81
N GLY A 578 10.55 4.74 -6.00
CA GLY A 578 9.10 4.79 -6.10
C GLY A 578 8.42 3.45 -5.82
N ASN A 579 7.36 3.12 -6.57
CA ASN A 579 6.72 1.81 -6.47
C ASN A 579 7.53 0.74 -7.22
N ALA A 580 8.66 0.31 -6.63
CA ALA A 580 9.54 -0.70 -7.22
C ALA A 580 8.81 -2.04 -7.44
N ALA A 581 7.87 -2.41 -6.59
CA ALA A 581 7.04 -3.60 -6.73
C ALA A 581 6.16 -3.53 -7.99
N GLY A 582 5.44 -2.43 -8.18
CA GLY A 582 4.63 -2.20 -9.38
C GLY A 582 5.48 -2.14 -10.67
N ILE A 583 6.68 -1.56 -10.60
CA ILE A 583 7.64 -1.54 -11.72
C ILE A 583 8.07 -2.97 -12.10
N GLY A 584 8.42 -3.79 -11.10
CA GLY A 584 8.82 -5.18 -11.33
C GLY A 584 7.68 -6.04 -11.86
N ALA A 585 6.46 -5.86 -11.34
CA ALA A 585 5.25 -6.52 -11.85
C ALA A 585 5.00 -6.16 -13.33
N SER A 586 5.12 -4.87 -13.67
CA SER A 586 5.00 -4.39 -15.05
C SER A 586 6.07 -4.97 -15.98
N ALA A 587 7.31 -5.06 -15.51
CA ALA A 587 8.41 -5.66 -16.27
C ALA A 587 8.14 -7.13 -16.61
N ALA A 588 7.65 -7.92 -15.64
CA ALA A 588 7.33 -9.32 -15.84
C ALA A 588 6.03 -9.54 -16.65
N LEU A 589 5.09 -8.60 -16.60
CA LEU A 589 3.93 -8.61 -17.49
C LEU A 589 4.35 -8.47 -18.95
N LEU A 590 5.23 -7.52 -19.21
CA LEU A 590 5.62 -7.14 -20.58
C LEU A 590 6.71 -8.01 -21.19
N ASP A 591 7.53 -8.69 -20.35
CA ASP A 591 8.65 -9.51 -20.81
C ASP A 591 8.70 -10.85 -20.06
N ILE A 592 8.37 -11.94 -20.78
CA ILE A 592 8.41 -13.32 -20.22
C ILE A 592 9.82 -13.74 -19.77
N ASN A 593 10.89 -13.16 -20.33
CA ASN A 593 12.25 -13.48 -19.90
C ASN A 593 12.50 -12.93 -18.48
N LYS A 594 11.87 -11.81 -18.12
CA LYS A 594 11.95 -11.26 -16.76
C LYS A 594 11.24 -12.16 -15.73
N ARG A 595 10.20 -12.91 -16.13
CA ARG A 595 9.58 -13.95 -15.28
C ARG A 595 10.57 -15.05 -14.93
N GLN A 596 11.25 -15.59 -15.94
CA GLN A 596 12.25 -16.62 -15.70
C GLN A 596 13.41 -16.10 -14.83
N THR A 597 13.87 -14.87 -15.12
CA THR A 597 14.92 -14.21 -14.34
C THR A 597 14.57 -14.14 -12.84
N ILE A 598 13.35 -13.71 -12.51
CA ILE A 598 12.99 -13.58 -11.09
C ILE A 598 12.76 -14.93 -10.41
N ILE A 599 12.19 -15.91 -11.10
CA ILE A 599 12.03 -17.27 -10.56
C ILE A 599 13.40 -17.83 -10.13
N GLU A 600 14.39 -17.74 -11.00
CA GLU A 600 15.76 -18.21 -10.72
C GLU A 600 16.48 -17.37 -9.65
N ALA A 601 16.21 -16.06 -9.62
CA ALA A 601 16.84 -15.14 -8.68
C ALA A 601 16.34 -15.35 -7.25
N VAL A 602 15.02 -15.54 -7.08
CA VAL A 602 14.40 -15.76 -5.76
C VAL A 602 14.88 -17.04 -5.09
N GLU A 603 15.18 -18.10 -5.86
CA GLU A 603 15.73 -19.34 -5.31
C GLU A 603 17.09 -19.15 -4.64
N LYS A 604 17.86 -18.13 -5.05
CA LYS A 604 19.20 -17.83 -4.53
C LYS A 604 19.21 -16.84 -3.38
N VAL A 605 18.06 -16.23 -3.05
CA VAL A 605 17.95 -15.30 -1.94
C VAL A 605 17.98 -16.05 -0.60
N VAL A 606 18.88 -15.65 0.27
CA VAL A 606 18.96 -16.18 1.65
C VAL A 606 18.14 -15.30 2.57
N LYS A 607 17.06 -15.85 3.12
CA LYS A 607 16.24 -15.15 4.11
C LYS A 607 16.80 -15.32 5.53
N ILE A 608 16.93 -14.22 6.25
CA ILE A 608 17.23 -14.19 7.69
C ILE A 608 15.94 -13.87 8.44
N GLU A 609 15.64 -14.67 9.47
CA GLU A 609 14.45 -14.49 10.30
C GLU A 609 14.77 -13.63 11.52
N THR A 610 14.33 -12.36 11.51
CA THR A 610 14.57 -11.42 12.62
C THR A 610 13.94 -11.88 13.94
N ALA A 611 12.80 -12.56 13.87
CA ALA A 611 12.08 -13.03 15.05
C ALA A 611 12.87 -14.07 15.89
N THR A 612 13.80 -14.80 15.26
CA THR A 612 14.62 -15.83 15.89
C THR A 612 16.10 -15.48 15.94
N GLU A 613 16.50 -14.32 15.37
CA GLU A 613 17.90 -13.87 15.37
C GLU A 613 18.30 -13.32 16.77
N PRO A 614 19.21 -13.96 17.48
CA PRO A 614 19.56 -13.56 18.86
C PRO A 614 20.11 -12.14 18.98
N ARG A 615 20.82 -11.66 17.93
CA ARG A 615 21.46 -10.34 17.93
C ARG A 615 20.48 -9.20 17.58
N PHE A 616 19.24 -9.52 17.16
CA PHE A 616 18.25 -8.51 16.83
C PHE A 616 18.01 -7.54 17.98
N GLN A 617 17.86 -8.07 19.20
CA GLN A 617 17.60 -7.26 20.38
C GLN A 617 18.78 -6.31 20.72
N GLU A 618 20.01 -6.74 20.52
CA GLU A 618 21.20 -5.90 20.73
C GLU A 618 21.23 -4.74 19.74
N PHE A 619 21.15 -5.03 18.44
CA PHE A 619 21.10 -4.00 17.39
C PHE A 619 19.91 -3.05 17.55
N PHE A 620 18.75 -3.58 17.98
CA PHE A 620 17.55 -2.77 18.20
C PHE A 620 17.76 -1.75 19.33
N VAL A 621 18.31 -2.17 20.46
CA VAL A 621 18.57 -1.28 21.61
C VAL A 621 19.61 -0.21 21.26
N ASP A 622 20.68 -0.58 20.56
CA ASP A 622 21.71 0.35 20.12
C ASP A 622 21.16 1.40 19.16
N ALA A 623 20.24 1.01 18.29
CA ALA A 623 19.62 1.89 17.31
C ALA A 623 18.52 2.81 17.89
N MET A 624 18.16 2.71 19.18
CA MET A 624 17.12 3.56 19.78
C MET A 624 17.48 5.04 19.88
N LYS A 625 18.77 5.36 19.96
CA LYS A 625 19.24 6.75 20.11
C LYS A 625 19.17 7.50 18.77
N PHE A 626 18.89 8.79 18.84
CA PHE A 626 19.04 9.68 17.70
C PHE A 626 20.48 10.14 17.56
N SER A 627 21.00 10.12 16.33
CA SER A 627 22.35 10.58 16.02
C SER A 627 22.45 12.12 15.92
N VAL A 628 21.31 12.79 15.78
CA VAL A 628 21.23 14.25 15.69
C VAL A 628 21.58 14.87 17.04
N SER A 629 22.56 15.77 17.03
CA SER A 629 22.94 16.54 18.23
C SER A 629 22.55 18.01 18.03
N PRO A 630 22.10 18.71 19.08
CA PRO A 630 21.86 20.14 19.01
C PRO A 630 23.15 20.86 18.60
N VAL A 631 23.02 21.81 17.69
CA VAL A 631 24.15 22.68 17.34
C VAL A 631 24.57 23.43 18.60
N LYS A 632 25.80 23.20 19.09
CA LYS A 632 26.30 23.86 20.28
C LYS A 632 26.14 25.39 20.10
N GLN A 633 25.27 26.02 20.88
CA GLN A 633 25.23 27.44 21.02
C GLN A 633 26.61 27.89 21.50
N GLN A 634 27.33 28.68 20.70
CA GLN A 634 28.54 29.32 21.14
C GLN A 634 28.18 30.21 22.33
N ALA A 635 28.57 29.77 23.52
CA ALA A 635 28.40 30.57 24.72
C ALA A 635 29.06 31.93 24.48
N THR A 636 28.26 32.98 24.36
CA THR A 636 28.72 34.37 24.35
C THR A 636 29.53 34.60 25.63
N LYS A 637 30.85 34.62 25.52
CA LYS A 637 31.73 35.01 26.61
C LYS A 637 31.34 36.40 27.07
N LYS A 638 30.58 36.49 28.18
CA LYS A 638 30.46 37.76 28.91
C LYS A 638 31.85 38.22 29.32
N VAL A 639 32.37 39.21 28.60
CA VAL A 639 33.59 39.91 28.96
C VAL A 639 33.35 40.62 30.30
N ARG A 640 33.85 40.04 31.38
CA ARG A 640 33.94 40.69 32.70
C ARG A 640 34.92 41.87 32.58
N ARG A 641 34.39 43.08 32.43
CA ARG A 641 35.15 44.31 32.63
C ARG A 641 35.66 44.34 34.08
N ARG A 642 36.98 44.10 34.26
CA ARG A 642 37.66 44.39 35.51
C ARG A 642 37.66 45.92 35.69
N LYS A 643 36.92 46.41 36.71
CA LYS A 643 37.14 47.76 37.24
C LYS A 643 38.57 47.83 37.79
N ARG A 644 39.40 48.68 37.24
CA ARG A 644 40.63 49.19 37.89
C ARG A 644 40.16 50.11 39.02
N VAL A 645 40.56 49.81 40.26
CA VAL A 645 40.54 50.71 41.38
C VAL A 645 41.90 51.39 41.35
N SER A 646 41.87 52.71 41.29
CA SER A 646 43.02 53.64 41.53
C SER A 646 43.27 53.77 43.02
#